data_aa78983a2115704aad5ba3f3f66308c3
#
_entry.id   aa78983a2115704aad5ba3f3f66308c3
#
_cell.length_a   1.000
_cell.length_b   1.000
_cell.length_c   1.000
_cell.angle_alpha   90.00
_cell.angle_beta   90.00
_cell.angle_gamma   90.00
#
_symmetry.space_group_name_H-M   'P 1'
#
loop_
_entity.id
_entity.type
_entity.pdbx_description
1 polymer ?
#
loop_
_entity_poly.entity_id
_entity_poly.type
_entity_poly.pdbx_seq_one_letter_code
_entity_poly.pdbx_strand_id
1 'polypeptide(L)'
;MKRKPYEIVAIYDTETCNIGEGEDTRAYPILFIDNDIRGIDLSEYEPDRDDKVNFYRYEDEMLARIDEYILYGQIVGTIPIICAYNLMFDLQPLMEKLNEKYEIHANAQSSTNVYTIDLFQQDDCVLRFWDTYHLEMRGLRAMGETAGLPKAVNDWDYSLIRTPETELTPMELFYARRDTQVIPAYLRYLLRANEWMSQSDFGNRVLTKTSIVRQMARREIAPLTVQKTDGTSLKLEIMFLRWCKKELPINFYQYALRKACFRGGFTFTAARYALTFQTNVVSCDVTSMHHTFINGRYVPQDFLVQDKALIQDAAEEVLATSFEYVLKNYYRPFLVAFHAVINFTNVRLREGTCFKEWGIALESMSKFSKGIHPGIDYGFDPKEAMQDNYNRSRGWHNKYNDALFAFGKLYYGDDITVHFTELELWTFSRVYEWDSMEVLFGDMTRNFKIPPDYVTLQSNKLYEQKNAAKLISKRYKKGEPYTGELKHIPDGIAEGLRKGTLEPEFFEQWYTSTVKGMFNGIYGTMAQDIYKPNYKCEDGELLVDEDTITTEENFEEKTPRSTRVMYTYGMRIVGGSRMHMVIAMELIYNHFGSRVRILGGDTDSMKMSCDEDVTDEEIERALEPIAIASTEAINRCMYRLRNQFPDLASGLGGVGGFEIENAGRHYKLHYECWNKTRVSFDGEHTHITAAGLPRPIGLYTIERLMDDLIGHGYRPTDVIRNAVGFDIYVSNDISHTLSHHKPLASDIFDGTVTDYKGVSTHVKAHQSPALFPAGRWLGETLKLANKFTVSYLDTEYGRDVALPNRYLRRSEKNGLGEILIDTENGPQVLMSCEGDVNECYSEI
;
A
#
# COMPACT_ATOMS: atom_id res chain seq x y z
N MET A 1 15.65 21.58 27.63
CA MET A 1 14.26 22.03 27.91
C MET A 1 13.31 20.83 27.89
N LYS A 2 12.28 20.76 28.72
CA LYS A 2 11.20 19.75 28.55
C LYS A 2 10.45 20.13 27.27
N ARG A 3 10.25 19.17 26.34
CA ARG A 3 9.43 19.39 25.15
C ARG A 3 8.02 19.81 25.60
N LYS A 4 7.47 20.86 25.00
CA LYS A 4 6.08 21.27 25.19
C LYS A 4 5.15 20.13 24.75
N PRO A 5 4.07 19.84 25.46
CA PRO A 5 3.09 18.85 25.02
C PRO A 5 2.32 19.35 23.80
N TYR A 6 1.83 18.41 22.98
CA TYR A 6 0.93 18.69 21.87
C TYR A 6 -0.53 18.63 22.32
N GLU A 7 -1.38 19.50 21.76
CA GLU A 7 -2.81 19.57 22.06
C GLU A 7 -3.61 19.80 20.78
N ILE A 8 -4.62 18.99 20.49
CA ILE A 8 -5.53 19.21 19.36
C ILE A 8 -6.46 20.35 19.76
N VAL A 9 -6.46 21.41 18.96
CA VAL A 9 -7.22 22.64 19.23
C VAL A 9 -8.35 22.88 18.24
N ALA A 10 -8.20 22.40 16.98
CA ALA A 10 -9.19 22.63 15.93
C ALA A 10 -9.16 21.56 14.84
N ILE A 11 -10.27 21.48 14.11
CA ILE A 11 -10.40 20.79 12.84
C ILE A 11 -10.57 21.85 11.76
N TYR A 12 -9.85 21.71 10.67
CA TYR A 12 -9.84 22.63 9.54
C TYR A 12 -10.31 21.95 8.27
N ASP A 13 -11.04 22.66 7.45
CA ASP A 13 -11.52 22.22 6.15
C ASP A 13 -11.69 23.44 5.22
N THR A 14 -11.67 23.20 3.89
CA THR A 14 -11.82 24.26 2.89
C THR A 14 -12.78 23.83 1.78
N GLU A 15 -13.81 24.62 1.54
CA GLU A 15 -14.69 24.44 0.40
C GLU A 15 -14.25 25.30 -0.78
N THR A 16 -14.25 24.73 -1.94
CA THR A 16 -13.75 25.36 -3.16
C THR A 16 -14.83 25.52 -4.23
N CYS A 17 -14.55 26.41 -5.18
CA CYS A 17 -15.29 26.60 -6.39
C CYS A 17 -14.35 26.44 -7.59
N ASN A 18 -14.78 25.74 -8.62
CA ASN A 18 -14.04 25.62 -9.86
C ASN A 18 -14.25 26.85 -10.75
N ILE A 19 -13.17 27.56 -11.05
CA ILE A 19 -13.18 28.74 -11.94
C ILE A 19 -12.37 28.40 -13.18
N GLY A 20 -12.88 28.79 -14.37
CA GLY A 20 -12.28 28.50 -15.66
C GLY A 20 -13.04 27.44 -16.46
N GLU A 21 -12.57 27.15 -17.67
CA GLU A 21 -13.16 26.18 -18.58
C GLU A 21 -12.12 25.16 -19.06
N GLY A 22 -12.55 23.93 -19.26
CA GLY A 22 -11.72 22.88 -19.83
C GLY A 22 -10.48 22.54 -18.96
N GLU A 23 -9.30 22.59 -19.57
CA GLU A 23 -8.02 22.31 -18.92
C GLU A 23 -7.54 23.45 -18.01
N ASP A 24 -8.07 24.65 -18.20
CA ASP A 24 -7.75 25.83 -17.40
C ASP A 24 -8.61 25.96 -16.13
N THR A 25 -9.46 24.97 -15.84
CA THR A 25 -10.25 24.95 -14.62
C THR A 25 -9.34 24.86 -13.39
N ARG A 26 -9.54 25.77 -12.44
CA ARG A 26 -8.81 25.82 -11.17
C ARG A 26 -9.80 25.84 -10.00
N ALA A 27 -9.40 25.20 -8.90
CA ALA A 27 -10.16 25.22 -7.66
C ALA A 27 -9.68 26.39 -6.79
N TYR A 28 -10.58 27.34 -6.50
CA TYR A 28 -10.30 28.47 -5.63
C TYR A 28 -11.11 28.32 -4.34
N PRO A 29 -10.54 28.64 -3.18
CA PRO A 29 -11.23 28.58 -1.91
C PRO A 29 -12.28 29.68 -1.84
N ILE A 30 -13.45 29.34 -1.35
CA ILE A 30 -14.56 30.25 -1.14
C ILE A 30 -15.08 30.26 0.31
N LEU A 31 -14.68 29.24 1.07
CA LEU A 31 -15.05 29.08 2.46
C LEU A 31 -13.96 28.34 3.19
N PHE A 32 -13.44 28.92 4.25
CA PHE A 32 -12.57 28.28 5.21
C PHE A 32 -13.37 27.98 6.48
N ILE A 33 -13.18 26.81 7.04
CA ILE A 33 -13.96 26.34 8.18
C ILE A 33 -12.99 25.90 9.28
N ASP A 34 -13.21 26.36 10.51
CA ASP A 34 -12.60 25.76 11.69
C ASP A 34 -13.65 25.31 12.69
N ASN A 35 -13.45 24.14 13.27
CA ASN A 35 -14.21 23.66 14.42
C ASN A 35 -13.28 23.73 15.64
N ASP A 36 -13.49 24.73 16.50
CA ASP A 36 -12.70 24.97 17.70
C ASP A 36 -13.10 23.98 18.80
N ILE A 37 -12.18 23.09 19.14
CA ILE A 37 -12.36 22.03 20.13
C ILE A 37 -11.38 22.14 21.30
N ARG A 38 -10.86 23.35 21.58
CA ARG A 38 -9.95 23.60 22.71
C ARG A 38 -10.54 23.16 24.03
N GLY A 39 -9.77 22.41 24.81
CA GLY A 39 -10.16 21.94 26.13
C GLY A 39 -11.22 20.84 26.16
N ILE A 40 -11.60 20.26 25.01
CA ILE A 40 -12.56 19.17 24.94
C ILE A 40 -11.84 17.84 25.18
N ASP A 41 -12.44 16.99 26.01
CA ASP A 41 -12.04 15.58 26.12
C ASP A 41 -12.60 14.82 24.91
N LEU A 42 -11.72 14.44 23.97
CA LEU A 42 -12.13 13.74 22.77
C LEU A 42 -12.80 12.38 23.05
N SER A 43 -12.55 11.76 24.20
CA SER A 43 -13.21 10.49 24.57
C SER A 43 -14.71 10.65 24.82
N GLU A 44 -15.13 11.89 25.20
CA GLU A 44 -16.51 12.29 25.50
C GLU A 44 -17.12 13.24 24.46
N TYR A 45 -16.39 13.48 23.35
CA TYR A 45 -16.85 14.40 22.30
C TYR A 45 -18.22 14.01 21.76
N GLU A 46 -19.12 14.99 21.67
CA GLU A 46 -20.42 14.86 21.02
C GLU A 46 -20.66 16.00 20.03
N PRO A 47 -20.93 15.68 18.75
CA PRO A 47 -21.26 16.67 17.75
C PRO A 47 -22.43 17.56 18.21
N ASP A 48 -22.43 18.79 17.76
CA ASP A 48 -23.42 19.85 18.07
C ASP A 48 -23.43 20.33 19.52
N ARG A 49 -22.97 19.53 20.50
CA ARG A 49 -22.80 19.98 21.90
C ARG A 49 -21.44 20.67 22.10
N ASP A 50 -20.38 20.07 21.57
CA ASP A 50 -18.99 20.43 21.85
C ASP A 50 -18.36 21.28 20.74
N ASP A 51 -19.05 21.43 19.62
CA ASP A 51 -18.55 22.17 18.46
C ASP A 51 -18.67 23.69 18.61
N LYS A 52 -17.63 24.38 18.13
CA LYS A 52 -17.63 25.82 17.89
C LYS A 52 -17.16 26.09 16.47
N VAL A 53 -18.03 25.80 15.51
CA VAL A 53 -17.71 25.90 14.08
C VAL A 53 -17.80 27.36 13.65
N ASN A 54 -16.73 27.86 13.05
CA ASN A 54 -16.61 29.18 12.49
C ASN A 54 -16.40 29.08 10.97
N PHE A 55 -16.92 30.08 10.26
CA PHE A 55 -16.85 30.17 8.81
C PHE A 55 -16.18 31.47 8.41
N TYR A 56 -15.18 31.40 7.56
CA TYR A 56 -14.42 32.55 7.06
C TYR A 56 -14.47 32.57 5.54
N ARG A 57 -14.60 33.76 4.98
CA ARG A 57 -14.73 33.93 3.53
C ARG A 57 -13.41 34.32 2.86
N TYR A 58 -12.48 34.82 3.64
CA TYR A 58 -11.20 35.34 3.14
C TYR A 58 -10.01 34.67 3.84
N GLU A 59 -8.93 34.48 3.10
CA GLU A 59 -7.68 33.88 3.58
C GLU A 59 -7.14 34.59 4.83
N ASP A 60 -7.19 35.95 4.83
CA ASP A 60 -6.66 36.75 5.93
C ASP A 60 -7.42 36.54 7.25
N GLU A 61 -8.72 36.25 7.19
CA GLU A 61 -9.52 35.92 8.36
C GLU A 61 -9.07 34.56 8.94
N MET A 62 -8.83 33.57 8.09
CA MET A 62 -8.34 32.27 8.52
C MET A 62 -6.91 32.33 9.05
N LEU A 63 -6.04 33.15 8.44
CA LEU A 63 -4.67 33.38 8.94
C LEU A 63 -4.68 34.04 10.32
N ALA A 64 -5.55 35.02 10.56
CA ALA A 64 -5.71 35.60 11.86
C ALA A 64 -6.17 34.57 12.91
N ARG A 65 -7.03 33.65 12.51
CA ARG A 65 -7.48 32.55 13.37
C ARG A 65 -6.35 31.57 13.71
N ILE A 66 -5.49 31.27 12.77
CA ILE A 66 -4.29 30.45 13.01
C ILE A 66 -3.36 31.14 14.03
N ASP A 67 -3.15 32.46 13.89
CA ASP A 67 -2.37 33.25 14.84
C ASP A 67 -2.97 33.21 16.26
N GLU A 68 -4.30 33.21 16.41
CA GLU A 68 -4.97 33.03 17.71
C GLU A 68 -4.67 31.66 18.35
N TYR A 69 -4.64 30.59 17.56
CA TYR A 69 -4.27 29.25 18.05
C TYR A 69 -2.81 29.21 18.51
N ILE A 70 -1.90 29.83 17.76
CA ILE A 70 -0.50 29.96 18.16
C ILE A 70 -0.38 30.71 19.50
N LEU A 71 -1.06 31.83 19.63
CA LEU A 71 -1.08 32.62 20.88
C LEU A 71 -1.66 31.81 22.06
N TYR A 72 -2.74 31.09 21.84
CA TYR A 72 -3.29 30.14 22.82
C TYR A 72 -2.24 29.13 23.28
N GLY A 73 -1.56 28.47 22.36
CA GLY A 73 -0.51 27.52 22.69
C GLY A 73 0.65 28.15 23.49
N GLN A 74 1.02 29.39 23.19
CA GLN A 74 2.04 30.11 23.95
C GLN A 74 1.60 30.37 25.38
N ILE A 75 0.33 30.75 25.58
CA ILE A 75 -0.25 31.05 26.90
C ILE A 75 -0.36 29.77 27.75
N VAL A 76 -0.87 28.68 27.16
CA VAL A 76 -1.10 27.40 27.86
C VAL A 76 0.19 26.59 28.01
N GLY A 77 1.20 26.87 27.19
CA GLY A 77 2.47 26.13 27.16
C GLY A 77 2.40 24.82 26.40
N THR A 78 1.52 24.73 25.40
CA THR A 78 1.36 23.58 24.50
C THR A 78 1.77 23.95 23.07
N ILE A 79 1.92 22.93 22.19
CA ILE A 79 1.98 23.11 20.74
C ILE A 79 0.60 22.75 20.20
N PRO A 80 -0.16 23.72 19.67
CA PRO A 80 -1.47 23.45 19.09
C PRO A 80 -1.36 22.54 17.87
N ILE A 81 -2.32 21.62 17.73
CA ILE A 81 -2.51 20.80 16.54
C ILE A 81 -3.83 21.20 15.89
N ILE A 82 -3.79 21.54 14.61
CA ILE A 82 -4.97 21.70 13.75
C ILE A 82 -5.03 20.44 12.85
N CYS A 83 -6.15 19.72 12.89
CA CYS A 83 -6.38 18.53 12.11
C CYS A 83 -7.12 18.87 10.81
N ALA A 84 -6.74 18.25 9.70
CA ALA A 84 -7.49 18.30 8.46
C ALA A 84 -7.58 16.89 7.85
N TYR A 85 -8.41 16.72 6.84
CA TYR A 85 -8.49 15.52 6.03
C TYR A 85 -8.02 15.83 4.62
N ASN A 86 -6.95 15.17 4.16
CA ASN A 86 -6.27 15.54 2.91
C ASN A 86 -5.65 16.96 2.98
N LEU A 87 -4.88 17.18 4.03
CA LEU A 87 -4.34 18.45 4.49
C LEU A 87 -3.77 19.35 3.36
N MET A 88 -3.04 18.78 2.39
CA MET A 88 -2.40 19.59 1.35
C MET A 88 -3.41 20.29 0.44
N PHE A 89 -4.58 19.69 0.22
CA PHE A 89 -5.63 20.33 -0.57
C PHE A 89 -6.19 21.56 0.15
N ASP A 90 -6.47 21.40 1.44
CA ASP A 90 -7.11 22.47 2.23
C ASP A 90 -6.14 23.59 2.59
N LEU A 91 -4.88 23.25 2.85
CA LEU A 91 -3.89 24.22 3.34
C LEU A 91 -3.17 24.97 2.21
N GLN A 92 -3.14 24.42 0.98
CA GLN A 92 -2.42 25.00 -0.16
C GLN A 92 -2.74 26.50 -0.38
N PRO A 93 -4.00 26.96 -0.27
CA PRO A 93 -4.31 28.37 -0.45
C PRO A 93 -3.60 29.30 0.54
N LEU A 94 -3.26 28.80 1.72
CA LEU A 94 -2.64 29.57 2.79
C LEU A 94 -1.12 29.45 2.85
N MET A 95 -0.53 28.48 2.09
CA MET A 95 0.87 28.10 2.26
C MET A 95 1.86 29.24 1.98
N GLU A 96 1.65 30.04 0.94
CA GLU A 96 2.52 31.15 0.59
C GLU A 96 2.52 32.20 1.71
N LYS A 97 1.34 32.65 2.15
CA LYS A 97 1.20 33.63 3.22
C LYS A 97 1.69 33.13 4.59
N LEU A 98 1.54 31.83 4.86
CA LEU A 98 2.11 31.22 6.05
C LEU A 98 3.64 31.21 5.97
N ASN A 99 4.20 30.92 4.78
CA ASN A 99 5.65 30.89 4.58
C ASN A 99 6.30 32.29 4.70
N GLU A 100 5.55 33.37 4.44
CA GLU A 100 6.00 34.73 4.71
C GLU A 100 6.23 35.01 6.21
N LYS A 101 5.47 34.34 7.10
CA LYS A 101 5.49 34.55 8.55
C LYS A 101 6.28 33.50 9.33
N TYR A 102 6.30 32.27 8.84
CA TYR A 102 6.81 31.11 9.54
C TYR A 102 7.74 30.29 8.64
N GLU A 103 8.77 29.69 9.22
CA GLU A 103 9.50 28.62 8.58
C GLU A 103 8.65 27.35 8.61
N ILE A 104 8.46 26.69 7.47
CA ILE A 104 7.55 25.56 7.34
C ILE A 104 8.32 24.29 7.00
N HIS A 105 8.19 23.30 7.86
CA HIS A 105 8.72 21.95 7.63
C HIS A 105 7.61 20.91 7.58
N ALA A 106 7.73 19.94 6.67
CA ALA A 106 6.77 18.88 6.56
C ALA A 106 7.40 17.50 6.74
N ASN A 107 6.71 16.66 7.51
CA ASN A 107 6.96 15.22 7.52
C ASN A 107 6.03 14.59 6.47
N ALA A 108 6.60 14.17 5.36
CA ALA A 108 5.85 13.76 4.18
C ALA A 108 6.44 12.51 3.50
N GLN A 109 5.66 11.89 2.64
CA GLN A 109 6.11 10.88 1.70
C GLN A 109 6.40 11.49 0.32
N SER A 110 5.68 12.54 -0.01
CA SER A 110 5.85 13.38 -1.20
C SER A 110 5.29 14.77 -0.91
N SER A 111 5.47 15.73 -1.82
CA SER A 111 4.87 17.07 -1.69
C SER A 111 3.35 17.09 -1.56
N THR A 112 2.67 16.01 -1.98
CA THR A 112 1.20 15.87 -1.89
C THR A 112 0.74 14.89 -0.83
N ASN A 113 1.62 14.03 -0.33
CA ASN A 113 1.30 13.00 0.66
C ASN A 113 2.02 13.31 1.97
N VAL A 114 1.39 14.19 2.74
CA VAL A 114 1.93 14.78 3.96
C VAL A 114 1.31 14.15 5.18
N TYR A 115 2.11 13.93 6.23
CA TYR A 115 1.62 13.48 7.54
C TYR A 115 1.39 14.67 8.48
N THR A 116 2.39 15.56 8.54
CA THR A 116 2.32 16.78 9.35
C THR A 116 3.05 17.92 8.67
N ILE A 117 2.56 19.14 8.89
CA ILE A 117 3.23 20.40 8.57
C ILE A 117 3.42 21.16 9.87
N ASP A 118 4.67 21.48 10.18
CA ASP A 118 5.05 22.20 11.39
C ASP A 118 5.46 23.63 11.05
N LEU A 119 4.88 24.61 11.75
CA LEU A 119 5.26 26.01 11.68
C LEU A 119 6.29 26.33 12.75
N PHE A 120 7.38 26.94 12.36
CA PHE A 120 8.48 27.33 13.26
C PHE A 120 8.63 28.85 13.32
N GLN A 121 8.94 29.34 14.52
CA GLN A 121 9.34 30.70 14.76
C GLN A 121 10.60 30.70 15.64
N GLN A 122 11.72 31.17 15.11
CA GLN A 122 13.01 31.17 15.81
C GLN A 122 13.39 29.77 16.38
N ASP A 123 13.40 28.77 15.58
CA ASP A 123 13.68 27.34 15.90
C ASP A 123 12.65 26.65 16.83
N ASP A 124 11.65 27.35 17.36
CA ASP A 124 10.59 26.75 18.16
C ASP A 124 9.39 26.39 17.28
N CYS A 125 8.95 25.14 17.32
CA CYS A 125 7.68 24.72 16.72
C CYS A 125 6.54 25.40 17.47
N VAL A 126 5.75 26.20 16.77
CA VAL A 126 4.65 27.01 17.35
C VAL A 126 3.26 26.46 17.04
N LEU A 127 3.12 25.68 15.97
CA LEU A 127 1.88 25.02 15.57
C LEU A 127 2.18 23.82 14.68
N ARG A 128 1.32 22.81 14.72
CA ARG A 128 1.33 21.65 13.85
C ARG A 128 0.00 21.49 13.12
N PHE A 129 0.03 21.33 11.82
CA PHE A 129 -1.08 20.74 11.07
C PHE A 129 -0.87 19.23 10.96
N TRP A 130 -1.96 18.46 11.08
CA TRP A 130 -1.92 17.01 11.00
C TRP A 130 -2.96 16.47 10.02
N ASP A 131 -2.51 15.70 9.04
CA ASP A 131 -3.39 15.01 8.10
C ASP A 131 -3.94 13.72 8.69
N THR A 132 -5.23 13.69 8.94
CA THR A 132 -5.93 12.54 9.52
C THR A 132 -6.29 11.46 8.49
N TYR A 133 -6.16 11.72 7.18
CA TYR A 133 -6.35 10.74 6.11
C TYR A 133 -5.60 9.43 6.38
N HIS A 134 -4.38 9.53 6.91
CA HIS A 134 -3.50 8.39 7.18
C HIS A 134 -3.94 7.47 8.32
N LEU A 135 -4.96 7.85 9.09
CA LEU A 135 -5.55 6.98 10.10
C LEU A 135 -6.46 5.92 9.49
N GLU A 136 -7.15 6.22 8.39
CA GLU A 136 -8.10 5.31 7.77
C GLU A 136 -7.74 4.95 6.32
N MET A 137 -7.10 5.87 5.58
CA MET A 137 -6.72 5.73 4.17
C MET A 137 -7.90 5.40 3.23
N ARG A 138 -9.11 5.81 3.62
CA ARG A 138 -10.36 5.73 2.87
C ARG A 138 -11.03 7.10 2.93
N GLY A 139 -11.95 7.42 2.05
CA GLY A 139 -12.61 8.75 2.04
C GLY A 139 -13.21 9.16 3.39
N LEU A 140 -13.34 10.46 3.64
CA LEU A 140 -13.92 11.03 4.87
C LEU A 140 -15.30 10.43 5.20
N ARG A 141 -16.09 10.08 4.17
CA ARG A 141 -17.35 9.33 4.31
C ARG A 141 -17.18 8.03 5.09
N ALA A 142 -16.18 7.21 4.72
CA ALA A 142 -15.94 5.94 5.39
C ALA A 142 -15.45 6.13 6.84
N MET A 143 -14.71 7.20 7.10
CA MET A 143 -14.31 7.61 8.44
C MET A 143 -15.55 7.97 9.29
N GLY A 144 -16.48 8.74 8.73
CA GLY A 144 -17.74 9.12 9.39
C GLY A 144 -18.66 7.91 9.64
N GLU A 145 -18.82 7.02 8.66
CA GLU A 145 -19.58 5.77 8.81
C GLU A 145 -18.99 4.92 9.96
N THR A 146 -17.67 4.80 10.03
CA THR A 146 -16.97 4.08 11.11
C THR A 146 -17.20 4.72 12.49
N ALA A 147 -17.27 6.05 12.54
CA ALA A 147 -17.47 6.80 13.78
C ALA A 147 -18.95 6.89 14.22
N GLY A 148 -19.89 6.38 13.40
CA GLY A 148 -21.33 6.53 13.64
C GLY A 148 -21.85 7.95 13.34
N LEU A 149 -21.11 8.75 12.59
CA LEU A 149 -21.46 10.09 12.15
C LEU A 149 -21.28 10.20 10.62
N PRO A 150 -22.25 9.73 9.83
CA PRO A 150 -22.11 9.75 8.38
C PRO A 150 -21.98 11.18 7.84
N LYS A 151 -21.09 11.31 6.83
CA LYS A 151 -20.93 12.55 6.08
C LYS A 151 -22.25 12.96 5.44
N ALA A 152 -22.53 14.25 5.34
CA ALA A 152 -23.63 14.77 4.56
C ALA A 152 -23.43 14.42 3.07
N VAL A 153 -24.52 14.18 2.35
CA VAL A 153 -24.48 13.67 0.97
C VAL A 153 -25.27 14.59 0.06
N ASN A 154 -24.68 14.95 -1.09
CA ASN A 154 -25.29 15.73 -2.17
C ASN A 154 -25.67 17.19 -1.85
N ASP A 155 -25.05 17.79 -0.84
CA ASP A 155 -25.44 19.10 -0.37
C ASP A 155 -24.51 20.23 -0.87
N TRP A 156 -23.43 19.87 -1.59
CA TRP A 156 -22.50 20.81 -2.20
C TRP A 156 -22.33 20.52 -3.69
N ASP A 157 -22.87 21.41 -4.53
CA ASP A 157 -22.76 21.30 -5.98
C ASP A 157 -21.52 22.08 -6.48
N TYR A 158 -20.44 21.36 -6.75
CA TYR A 158 -19.19 21.92 -7.28
C TYR A 158 -19.28 22.48 -8.69
N SER A 159 -20.36 22.24 -9.42
CA SER A 159 -20.58 22.82 -10.77
C SER A 159 -21.05 24.28 -10.72
N LEU A 160 -21.56 24.72 -9.56
CA LEU A 160 -22.04 26.09 -9.38
C LEU A 160 -20.86 27.01 -9.03
N ILE A 161 -20.67 28.07 -9.82
CA ILE A 161 -19.69 29.10 -9.52
C ILE A 161 -20.13 29.94 -8.31
N ARG A 162 -19.27 30.01 -7.31
CA ARG A 162 -19.45 30.80 -6.10
C ARG A 162 -18.31 31.80 -5.93
N THR A 163 -18.55 32.85 -5.20
CA THR A 163 -17.54 33.83 -4.77
C THR A 163 -17.61 33.99 -3.25
N PRO A 164 -16.66 34.64 -2.59
CA PRO A 164 -16.75 34.95 -1.17
C PRO A 164 -18.02 35.72 -0.77
N GLU A 165 -18.63 36.47 -1.71
CA GLU A 165 -19.85 37.23 -1.51
C GLU A 165 -21.13 36.41 -1.74
N THR A 166 -21.02 35.20 -2.33
CA THR A 166 -22.18 34.36 -2.58
C THR A 166 -22.78 33.87 -1.27
N GLU A 167 -24.03 34.18 -1.02
CA GLU A 167 -24.75 33.71 0.16
C GLU A 167 -24.95 32.21 0.10
N LEU A 168 -24.45 31.51 1.11
CA LEU A 168 -24.57 30.06 1.22
C LEU A 168 -25.91 29.66 1.87
N THR A 169 -26.48 28.58 1.40
CA THR A 169 -27.70 28.00 1.96
C THR A 169 -27.42 27.33 3.32
N PRO A 170 -28.46 27.17 4.18
CA PRO A 170 -28.31 26.39 5.41
C PRO A 170 -27.82 24.97 5.20
N MET A 171 -28.12 24.32 4.06
CA MET A 171 -27.68 22.97 3.73
C MET A 171 -26.19 22.95 3.38
N GLU A 172 -25.69 23.91 2.61
CA GLU A 172 -24.27 24.05 2.31
C GLU A 172 -23.44 24.29 3.57
N LEU A 173 -23.91 25.15 4.48
CA LEU A 173 -23.29 25.38 5.78
C LEU A 173 -23.34 24.13 6.67
N PHE A 174 -24.43 23.38 6.64
CA PHE A 174 -24.54 22.10 7.34
C PHE A 174 -23.57 21.08 6.78
N TYR A 175 -23.41 20.99 5.45
CA TYR A 175 -22.44 20.11 4.79
C TYR A 175 -21.01 20.42 5.26
N ALA A 176 -20.58 21.67 5.13
CA ALA A 176 -19.26 22.14 5.52
C ALA A 176 -18.98 21.93 7.02
N ARG A 177 -19.99 22.21 7.89
CA ARG A 177 -19.91 21.89 9.31
C ARG A 177 -19.73 20.42 9.58
N ARG A 178 -20.49 19.56 8.89
CA ARG A 178 -20.47 18.10 9.08
C ARG A 178 -19.09 17.51 8.78
N ASP A 179 -18.39 18.00 7.77
CA ASP A 179 -17.07 17.50 7.41
C ASP A 179 -16.06 17.74 8.55
N THR A 180 -16.12 18.88 9.24
CA THR A 180 -15.26 19.13 10.41
C THR A 180 -15.67 18.34 11.66
N GLN A 181 -16.89 17.83 11.76
CA GLN A 181 -17.38 17.02 12.90
C GLN A 181 -16.93 15.56 12.80
N VAL A 182 -16.71 15.04 11.59
CA VAL A 182 -16.34 13.63 11.36
C VAL A 182 -15.01 13.26 12.03
N ILE A 183 -14.03 14.15 11.95
CA ILE A 183 -12.68 13.87 12.49
C ILE A 183 -12.71 13.66 14.01
N PRO A 184 -13.21 14.56 14.85
CA PRO A 184 -13.22 14.36 16.29
C PRO A 184 -14.11 13.18 16.72
N ALA A 185 -15.20 12.91 16.00
CA ALA A 185 -16.02 11.71 16.22
C ALA A 185 -15.22 10.43 15.94
N TYR A 186 -14.39 10.42 14.89
CA TYR A 186 -13.50 9.29 14.58
C TYR A 186 -12.36 9.14 15.61
N LEU A 187 -11.78 10.23 16.09
CA LEU A 187 -10.78 10.17 17.16
C LEU A 187 -11.38 9.62 18.47
N ARG A 188 -12.62 10.01 18.82
CA ARG A 188 -13.39 9.41 19.92
C ARG A 188 -13.54 7.90 19.73
N TYR A 189 -13.94 7.47 18.50
CA TYR A 189 -14.06 6.07 18.17
C TYR A 189 -12.74 5.32 18.40
N LEU A 190 -11.60 5.86 17.95
CA LEU A 190 -10.29 5.24 18.14
C LEU A 190 -9.89 5.13 19.62
N LEU A 191 -10.19 6.15 20.45
CA LEU A 191 -9.96 6.09 21.91
C LEU A 191 -10.78 4.99 22.58
N ARG A 192 -12.05 4.84 22.19
CA ARG A 192 -12.93 3.77 22.72
C ARG A 192 -12.55 2.38 22.23
N ALA A 193 -12.04 2.28 21.01
CA ALA A 193 -11.58 1.03 20.44
C ALA A 193 -10.19 0.58 20.96
N ASN A 194 -9.40 1.48 21.53
CA ASN A 194 -8.03 1.27 21.98
C ASN A 194 -7.80 1.91 23.36
N GLU A 195 -8.28 1.26 24.41
CA GLU A 195 -8.27 1.75 25.80
C GLU A 195 -6.88 2.10 26.35
N TRP A 196 -5.82 1.54 25.79
CA TRP A 196 -4.43 1.86 26.10
C TRP A 196 -3.98 3.21 25.50
N MET A 197 -4.75 3.82 24.59
CA MET A 197 -4.43 5.08 23.93
C MET A 197 -4.97 6.29 24.70
N SER A 198 -4.33 7.41 24.57
CA SER A 198 -4.75 8.68 25.15
C SER A 198 -4.82 9.77 24.08
N GLN A 199 -5.62 10.81 24.33
CA GLN A 199 -5.76 11.96 23.45
C GLN A 199 -4.40 12.61 23.10
N SER A 200 -3.45 12.63 24.02
CA SER A 200 -2.10 13.19 23.81
C SER A 200 -1.21 12.37 22.86
N ASP A 201 -1.65 11.18 22.46
CA ASP A 201 -0.93 10.37 21.47
C ASP A 201 -1.20 10.87 20.03
N PHE A 202 -2.37 11.45 19.78
CA PHE A 202 -2.78 11.91 18.45
C PHE A 202 -1.95 13.11 17.96
N GLY A 203 -1.66 13.11 16.65
CA GLY A 203 -0.87 14.18 16.02
C GLY A 203 0.59 14.24 16.50
N ASN A 204 0.99 13.40 17.44
CA ASN A 204 2.33 13.32 18.01
C ASN A 204 2.96 11.94 17.80
N ARG A 205 2.45 10.92 18.52
CA ARG A 205 2.95 9.54 18.46
C ARG A 205 2.10 8.68 17.53
N VAL A 206 0.87 9.06 17.32
CA VAL A 206 -0.11 8.44 16.44
C VAL A 206 -0.41 9.41 15.30
N LEU A 207 0.26 9.21 14.17
CA LEU A 207 0.07 9.97 12.94
C LEU A 207 -0.65 9.14 11.87
N THR A 208 -0.47 7.83 11.91
CA THR A 208 -0.96 6.89 10.89
C THR A 208 -1.51 5.64 11.55
N LYS A 209 -2.29 4.85 10.81
CA LYS A 209 -2.79 3.53 11.27
C LYS A 209 -1.65 2.63 11.78
N THR A 210 -0.52 2.61 11.09
CA THR A 210 0.66 1.84 11.50
C THR A 210 1.25 2.31 12.83
N SER A 211 1.19 3.62 13.11
CA SER A 211 1.70 4.15 14.38
C SER A 211 0.81 3.78 15.58
N ILE A 212 -0.49 3.50 15.38
CA ILE A 212 -1.38 2.94 16.40
C ILE A 212 -0.81 1.59 16.88
N VAL A 213 -0.48 0.70 15.94
CA VAL A 213 0.08 -0.62 16.24
C VAL A 213 1.40 -0.52 17.03
N ARG A 214 2.26 0.41 16.62
CA ARG A 214 3.53 0.67 17.32
C ARG A 214 3.30 1.18 18.74
N GLN A 215 2.33 2.03 18.93
CA GLN A 215 2.02 2.60 20.25
C GLN A 215 1.38 1.54 21.18
N MET A 216 0.52 0.66 20.66
CA MET A 216 0.02 -0.51 21.39
C MET A 216 1.17 -1.36 21.93
N ALA A 217 2.12 -1.73 21.07
CA ALA A 217 3.26 -2.54 21.47
C ALA A 217 4.13 -1.85 22.53
N ARG A 218 4.29 -0.53 22.47
CA ARG A 218 5.00 0.26 23.49
C ARG A 218 4.34 0.19 24.86
N ARG A 219 3.01 0.21 24.91
CA ARG A 219 2.27 0.26 26.17
C ARG A 219 2.04 -1.12 26.78
N GLU A 220 1.80 -2.12 25.95
CA GLU A 220 1.37 -3.44 26.42
C GLU A 220 2.46 -4.51 26.35
N ILE A 221 3.37 -4.45 25.38
CA ILE A 221 4.40 -5.48 25.18
C ILE A 221 5.76 -5.03 25.74
N ALA A 222 6.15 -3.79 25.49
CA ALA A 222 7.46 -3.28 25.92
C ALA A 222 7.75 -3.40 27.43
N PRO A 223 6.75 -3.22 28.34
CA PRO A 223 6.97 -3.37 29.78
C PRO A 223 7.22 -4.80 30.24
N LEU A 224 6.79 -5.80 29.47
CA LEU A 224 6.93 -7.22 29.84
C LEU A 224 8.40 -7.60 30.03
N THR A 225 8.63 -8.55 30.92
CA THR A 225 9.98 -9.02 31.25
C THR A 225 10.15 -10.48 30.91
N VAL A 226 11.32 -10.85 30.43
CA VAL A 226 11.76 -12.22 30.20
C VAL A 226 12.79 -12.58 31.24
N GLN A 227 12.64 -13.75 31.87
CA GLN A 227 13.66 -14.32 32.74
C GLN A 227 14.75 -14.98 31.89
N LYS A 228 15.98 -14.65 32.19
CA LYS A 228 17.16 -15.31 31.61
C LYS A 228 17.53 -16.55 32.39
N THR A 229 18.36 -17.37 31.78
CA THR A 229 18.92 -18.60 32.40
C THR A 229 19.76 -18.35 33.66
N ASP A 230 20.29 -17.13 33.79
CA ASP A 230 21.06 -16.69 34.96
C ASP A 230 20.20 -16.14 36.11
N GLY A 231 18.87 -16.23 35.99
CA GLY A 231 17.91 -15.73 36.98
C GLY A 231 17.63 -14.22 36.89
N THR A 232 18.32 -13.48 36.02
CA THR A 232 18.08 -12.04 35.85
C THR A 232 16.88 -11.80 34.93
N SER A 233 16.13 -10.71 35.19
CA SER A 233 15.01 -10.27 34.34
C SER A 233 15.44 -9.12 33.44
N LEU A 234 14.98 -9.14 32.16
CA LEU A 234 15.22 -8.07 31.21
C LEU A 234 13.91 -7.66 30.53
N LYS A 235 13.66 -6.36 30.45
CA LYS A 235 12.49 -5.83 29.72
C LYS A 235 12.58 -6.18 28.25
N LEU A 236 11.45 -6.57 27.66
CA LEU A 236 11.36 -6.87 26.23
C LEU A 236 11.75 -5.68 25.37
N GLU A 237 11.43 -4.45 25.81
CA GLU A 237 11.84 -3.23 25.09
C GLU A 237 13.36 -3.14 24.92
N ILE A 238 14.13 -3.42 25.98
CA ILE A 238 15.59 -3.35 25.92
C ILE A 238 16.15 -4.42 24.97
N MET A 239 15.59 -5.61 25.00
CA MET A 239 15.99 -6.68 24.08
C MET A 239 15.66 -6.30 22.62
N PHE A 240 14.48 -5.76 22.39
CA PHE A 240 14.03 -5.33 21.08
C PHE A 240 14.88 -4.19 20.52
N LEU A 241 15.18 -3.15 21.31
CA LEU A 241 16.05 -2.05 20.87
C LEU A 241 17.47 -2.50 20.55
N ARG A 242 18.01 -3.46 21.31
CA ARG A 242 19.31 -4.08 21.00
C ARG A 242 19.28 -4.86 19.70
N TRP A 243 18.16 -5.51 19.43
CA TRP A 243 17.93 -6.21 18.17
C TRP A 243 17.88 -5.23 16.99
N CYS A 244 17.04 -4.22 17.07
CA CYS A 244 16.91 -3.21 16.02
C CYS A 244 18.24 -2.48 15.72
N LYS A 245 19.08 -2.26 16.75
CA LYS A 245 20.40 -1.67 16.55
C LYS A 245 21.30 -2.52 15.65
N LYS A 246 21.19 -3.85 15.71
CA LYS A 246 21.95 -4.77 14.85
C LYS A 246 21.44 -4.83 13.40
N GLU A 247 20.22 -4.34 13.16
CA GLU A 247 19.61 -4.22 11.84
C GLU A 247 20.04 -2.95 11.09
N LEU A 248 20.67 -1.99 11.80
CA LEU A 248 21.15 -0.77 11.15
C LEU A 248 22.27 -1.11 10.16
N PRO A 249 22.25 -0.53 8.96
CA PRO A 249 23.34 -0.67 8.00
C PRO A 249 24.61 0.00 8.54
N ILE A 250 25.76 -0.58 8.24
CA ILE A 250 27.07 -0.12 8.71
C ILE A 250 27.54 1.08 7.88
N ASN A 251 27.17 1.14 6.62
CA ASN A 251 27.53 2.20 5.69
C ASN A 251 26.42 2.44 4.67
N PHE A 252 26.56 3.52 3.90
CA PHE A 252 25.62 3.94 2.86
C PHE A 252 25.37 2.84 1.81
N TYR A 253 26.40 2.15 1.38
CA TYR A 253 26.29 1.11 0.36
C TYR A 253 25.48 -0.09 0.82
N GLN A 254 25.66 -0.51 2.07
CA GLN A 254 24.83 -1.57 2.65
C GLN A 254 23.37 -1.13 2.77
N TYR A 255 23.12 0.14 3.09
CA TYR A 255 21.76 0.70 3.09
C TYR A 255 21.15 0.68 1.69
N ALA A 256 21.85 1.19 0.69
CA ALA A 256 21.38 1.21 -0.70
C ALA A 256 21.10 -0.19 -1.24
N LEU A 257 22.00 -1.13 -0.97
CA LEU A 257 21.82 -2.55 -1.35
C LEU A 257 20.57 -3.16 -0.73
N ARG A 258 20.33 -2.95 0.57
CA ARG A 258 19.14 -3.44 1.25
C ARG A 258 17.85 -2.83 0.69
N LYS A 259 17.88 -1.53 0.36
CA LYS A 259 16.73 -0.89 -0.31
C LYS A 259 16.45 -1.49 -1.68
N ALA A 260 17.47 -1.73 -2.46
CA ALA A 260 17.35 -2.34 -3.78
C ALA A 260 16.82 -3.79 -3.72
N CYS A 261 17.17 -4.55 -2.69
CA CYS A 261 16.64 -5.89 -2.47
C CYS A 261 15.17 -5.93 -2.02
N PHE A 262 14.60 -4.82 -1.52
CA PHE A 262 13.22 -4.80 -1.03
C PHE A 262 12.22 -4.95 -2.18
N ARG A 263 11.27 -5.87 -2.03
CA ARG A 263 10.17 -6.12 -2.98
C ARG A 263 8.81 -6.03 -2.32
N GLY A 264 7.77 -5.78 -3.13
CA GLY A 264 6.37 -5.91 -2.73
C GLY A 264 5.88 -7.36 -2.78
N GLY A 265 4.64 -7.57 -2.38
CA GLY A 265 3.96 -8.86 -2.52
C GLY A 265 3.91 -9.34 -3.97
N PHE A 266 3.80 -10.65 -4.16
CA PHE A 266 3.72 -11.25 -5.48
C PHE A 266 2.32 -11.07 -6.05
N THR A 267 2.18 -10.16 -7.01
CA THR A 267 0.96 -9.96 -7.78
C THR A 267 1.23 -10.37 -9.22
N PHE A 268 0.35 -11.14 -9.83
CA PHE A 268 0.57 -11.64 -11.19
C PHE A 268 -0.76 -11.94 -11.88
N THR A 269 -0.70 -11.92 -13.20
CA THR A 269 -1.72 -12.44 -14.11
C THR A 269 -1.02 -13.45 -15.01
N ALA A 270 -1.56 -14.65 -15.13
CA ALA A 270 -1.01 -15.67 -16.02
C ALA A 270 -1.27 -15.29 -17.48
N ALA A 271 -0.21 -14.95 -18.21
CA ALA A 271 -0.31 -14.41 -19.57
C ALA A 271 -1.08 -15.34 -20.50
N ARG A 272 -0.98 -16.66 -20.31
CA ARG A 272 -1.67 -17.66 -21.13
C ARG A 272 -3.18 -17.55 -21.05
N TYR A 273 -3.73 -17.16 -19.87
CA TYR A 273 -5.17 -17.15 -19.60
C TYR A 273 -5.73 -15.74 -19.44
N ALA A 274 -4.86 -14.74 -19.47
CA ALA A 274 -5.28 -13.35 -19.41
C ALA A 274 -6.19 -12.99 -20.60
N LEU A 275 -7.15 -12.10 -20.36
CA LEU A 275 -8.09 -11.62 -21.38
C LEU A 275 -8.92 -12.73 -22.02
N THR A 276 -9.11 -13.84 -21.31
CA THR A 276 -9.99 -14.94 -21.73
C THR A 276 -10.93 -15.34 -20.61
N PHE A 277 -12.13 -15.83 -20.96
CA PHE A 277 -13.04 -16.38 -19.96
C PHE A 277 -12.60 -17.76 -19.52
N GLN A 278 -12.62 -17.94 -18.21
CA GLN A 278 -12.36 -19.21 -17.54
C GLN A 278 -13.59 -19.63 -16.75
N THR A 279 -13.79 -20.92 -16.59
CA THR A 279 -14.91 -21.50 -15.87
C THR A 279 -14.43 -22.37 -14.71
N ASN A 280 -15.34 -22.69 -13.79
CA ASN A 280 -15.09 -23.51 -12.60
C ASN A 280 -13.86 -23.02 -11.82
N VAL A 281 -13.90 -21.72 -11.39
CA VAL A 281 -12.73 -21.10 -10.81
C VAL A 281 -12.80 -21.10 -9.29
N VAL A 282 -11.79 -21.70 -8.68
CA VAL A 282 -11.55 -21.74 -7.24
C VAL A 282 -10.66 -20.57 -6.83
N SER A 283 -10.99 -19.94 -5.70
CA SER A 283 -10.20 -18.91 -5.06
C SER A 283 -9.59 -19.42 -3.77
N CYS A 284 -8.26 -19.47 -3.70
CA CYS A 284 -7.54 -19.82 -2.48
C CYS A 284 -6.81 -18.61 -1.91
N ASP A 285 -6.83 -18.47 -0.58
CA ASP A 285 -6.14 -17.42 0.18
C ASP A 285 -5.30 -18.02 1.30
N VAL A 286 -4.12 -17.46 1.56
CA VAL A 286 -3.26 -17.94 2.65
C VAL A 286 -3.66 -17.32 3.98
N THR A 287 -3.99 -18.14 4.95
CA THR A 287 -4.35 -17.67 6.26
C THR A 287 -3.21 -16.92 6.94
N SER A 288 -3.34 -15.58 6.98
CA SER A 288 -2.41 -14.68 7.69
C SER A 288 -0.95 -14.81 7.22
N MET A 289 -0.72 -14.72 5.92
CA MET A 289 0.56 -14.90 5.22
C MET A 289 1.75 -14.21 5.93
N HIS A 290 1.71 -12.90 6.13
CA HIS A 290 2.82 -12.17 6.75
C HIS A 290 3.13 -12.65 8.17
N HIS A 291 2.10 -13.02 8.94
CA HIS A 291 2.26 -13.52 10.30
C HIS A 291 2.90 -14.90 10.37
N THR A 292 2.74 -15.69 9.31
CA THR A 292 3.49 -16.95 9.14
C THR A 292 4.99 -16.71 9.18
N PHE A 293 5.46 -15.67 8.49
CA PHE A 293 6.88 -15.35 8.42
C PHE A 293 7.39 -14.50 9.58
N ILE A 294 6.52 -13.72 10.23
CA ILE A 294 6.82 -13.02 11.48
C ILE A 294 7.08 -14.03 12.62
N ASN A 295 6.36 -15.12 12.66
CA ASN A 295 6.42 -16.05 13.79
C ASN A 295 7.17 -17.35 13.49
N GLY A 296 7.28 -17.74 12.22
CA GLY A 296 7.77 -19.06 11.80
C GLY A 296 9.14 -19.06 11.11
N ARG A 297 9.89 -17.96 11.12
CA ARG A 297 11.17 -17.92 10.42
C ARG A 297 12.31 -17.37 11.27
N TYR A 298 13.45 -18.03 11.22
CA TYR A 298 14.67 -17.51 11.81
C TYR A 298 15.13 -16.25 11.07
N VAL A 299 15.60 -15.27 11.82
CA VAL A 299 15.99 -13.95 11.33
C VAL A 299 17.52 -13.88 11.27
N PRO A 300 18.12 -13.61 10.11
CA PRO A 300 19.55 -13.42 9.98
C PRO A 300 19.96 -12.05 10.56
N GLN A 301 21.15 -12.01 11.17
CA GLN A 301 21.72 -10.81 11.80
C GLN A 301 23.21 -10.69 11.50
N ASP A 302 23.75 -9.49 11.81
CA ASP A 302 25.18 -9.21 11.72
C ASP A 302 25.75 -9.46 10.31
N PHE A 303 25.11 -8.86 9.29
CA PHE A 303 25.57 -8.91 7.91
C PHE A 303 26.87 -8.14 7.73
N LEU A 304 27.82 -8.76 7.07
CA LEU A 304 29.12 -8.18 6.73
C LEU A 304 29.31 -8.18 5.21
N VAL A 305 29.84 -7.08 4.69
CA VAL A 305 30.31 -7.03 3.30
C VAL A 305 31.44 -8.03 3.14
N GLN A 306 31.37 -8.84 2.10
CA GLN A 306 32.30 -9.91 1.82
C GLN A 306 32.91 -9.78 0.42
N ASP A 307 33.97 -10.51 0.17
CA ASP A 307 34.49 -10.71 -1.15
C ASP A 307 33.41 -11.34 -2.07
N LYS A 308 33.33 -10.88 -3.32
CA LYS A 308 32.34 -11.36 -4.28
C LYS A 308 32.38 -12.88 -4.48
N ALA A 309 33.54 -13.52 -4.40
CA ALA A 309 33.67 -14.97 -4.56
C ALA A 309 32.97 -15.72 -3.41
N LEU A 310 33.06 -15.25 -2.17
CA LEU A 310 32.36 -15.86 -1.03
C LEU A 310 30.84 -15.73 -1.16
N ILE A 311 30.35 -14.64 -1.74
CA ILE A 311 28.92 -14.47 -1.96
C ILE A 311 28.46 -15.28 -3.17
N GLN A 312 29.31 -15.45 -4.18
CA GLN A 312 29.06 -16.36 -5.31
C GLN A 312 28.89 -17.79 -4.79
N ASP A 313 29.82 -18.29 -3.97
CA ASP A 313 29.72 -19.61 -3.33
C ASP A 313 28.43 -19.75 -2.51
N ALA A 314 28.06 -18.71 -1.76
CA ALA A 314 26.83 -18.68 -0.98
C ALA A 314 25.56 -18.69 -1.87
N ALA A 315 25.57 -17.99 -2.99
CA ALA A 315 24.48 -18.02 -3.97
C ALA A 315 24.33 -19.41 -4.60
N GLU A 316 25.44 -20.05 -4.94
CA GLU A 316 25.45 -21.42 -5.49
C GLU A 316 24.98 -22.45 -4.43
N GLU A 317 25.34 -22.30 -3.14
CA GLU A 317 24.82 -23.10 -2.03
C GLU A 317 23.30 -22.99 -1.94
N VAL A 318 22.76 -21.79 -2.08
CA VAL A 318 21.32 -21.55 -2.07
C VAL A 318 20.64 -22.20 -3.28
N LEU A 319 21.19 -22.06 -4.48
CA LEU A 319 20.64 -22.63 -5.71
C LEU A 319 20.67 -24.18 -5.71
N ALA A 320 21.67 -24.77 -5.04
CA ALA A 320 21.77 -26.23 -4.89
C ALA A 320 20.78 -26.83 -3.89
N THR A 321 20.04 -25.98 -3.13
CA THR A 321 19.10 -26.44 -2.11
C THR A 321 17.83 -27.01 -2.74
N SER A 322 17.51 -28.28 -2.44
CA SER A 322 16.35 -28.94 -3.02
C SER A 322 15.01 -28.42 -2.46
N PHE A 323 13.95 -28.63 -3.23
CA PHE A 323 12.59 -28.29 -2.86
C PHE A 323 12.15 -28.99 -1.55
N GLU A 324 12.43 -30.29 -1.42
CA GLU A 324 12.10 -31.08 -0.24
C GLU A 324 12.87 -30.59 1.00
N TYR A 325 14.13 -30.18 0.84
CA TYR A 325 14.90 -29.61 1.94
C TYR A 325 14.29 -28.30 2.43
N VAL A 326 13.87 -27.43 1.52
CA VAL A 326 13.21 -26.15 1.84
C VAL A 326 11.92 -26.39 2.63
N LEU A 327 11.05 -27.31 2.19
CA LEU A 327 9.83 -27.67 2.93
C LEU A 327 10.13 -28.20 4.31
N LYS A 328 11.09 -29.13 4.44
CA LYS A 328 11.47 -29.73 5.73
C LYS A 328 12.09 -28.73 6.70
N ASN A 329 12.82 -27.74 6.19
CA ASN A 329 13.52 -26.74 7.01
C ASN A 329 12.91 -25.35 6.85
N TYR A 330 11.60 -25.27 6.74
CA TYR A 330 10.86 -24.06 6.38
C TYR A 330 11.14 -22.86 7.30
N TYR A 331 11.44 -23.12 8.59
CA TYR A 331 11.88 -22.12 9.56
C TYR A 331 13.26 -21.48 9.25
N ARG A 332 14.13 -22.18 8.55
CA ARG A 332 15.46 -21.75 8.09
C ARG A 332 15.84 -22.55 6.84
N PRO A 333 15.31 -22.20 5.66
CA PRO A 333 15.52 -23.00 4.44
C PRO A 333 16.95 -22.98 3.93
N PHE A 334 17.73 -21.96 4.31
CA PHE A 334 19.12 -21.80 3.91
C PHE A 334 20.04 -21.63 5.12
N LEU A 335 21.31 -22.03 5.00
CA LEU A 335 22.33 -21.90 6.03
C LEU A 335 23.06 -20.56 5.97
N VAL A 336 22.84 -19.80 4.92
CA VAL A 336 23.39 -18.48 4.65
C VAL A 336 22.26 -17.53 4.28
N ALA A 337 22.42 -16.27 4.64
CA ALA A 337 21.58 -15.17 4.19
C ALA A 337 22.46 -14.07 3.61
N PHE A 338 22.00 -13.43 2.56
CA PHE A 338 22.73 -12.34 1.90
C PHE A 338 21.80 -11.29 1.31
N HIS A 339 22.38 -10.17 0.95
CA HIS A 339 21.87 -9.22 -0.02
C HIS A 339 22.93 -9.12 -1.11
N ALA A 340 22.57 -9.35 -2.35
CA ALA A 340 23.53 -9.40 -3.44
C ALA A 340 23.02 -8.72 -4.70
N VAL A 341 23.95 -8.12 -5.44
CA VAL A 341 23.74 -7.66 -6.81
C VAL A 341 24.26 -8.76 -7.70
N ILE A 342 23.40 -9.30 -8.54
CA ILE A 342 23.71 -10.46 -9.39
C ILE A 342 23.35 -10.13 -10.82
N ASN A 343 24.29 -10.36 -11.72
CA ASN A 343 24.10 -10.27 -13.15
C ASN A 343 23.77 -11.65 -13.74
N PHE A 344 22.82 -11.69 -14.67
CA PHE A 344 22.40 -12.90 -15.36
C PHE A 344 22.38 -12.67 -16.86
N THR A 345 22.72 -13.70 -17.65
CA THR A 345 22.60 -13.67 -19.10
C THR A 345 21.54 -14.66 -19.59
N ASN A 346 20.80 -14.26 -20.63
CA ASN A 346 19.77 -15.07 -21.29
C ASN A 346 18.72 -15.65 -20.31
N VAL A 347 18.16 -14.79 -19.48
CA VAL A 347 17.10 -15.16 -18.52
C VAL A 347 15.81 -15.42 -19.28
N ARG A 348 15.18 -16.54 -19.00
CA ARG A 348 13.91 -16.97 -19.61
C ARG A 348 13.12 -17.82 -18.63
N LEU A 349 11.82 -17.94 -18.86
CA LEU A 349 11.00 -18.86 -18.07
C LEU A 349 11.47 -20.30 -18.23
N ARG A 350 11.56 -21.02 -17.10
CA ARG A 350 12.08 -22.39 -17.04
C ARG A 350 11.16 -23.37 -17.77
N GLU A 351 11.70 -24.08 -18.74
CA GLU A 351 10.98 -25.10 -19.49
C GLU A 351 10.48 -26.26 -18.61
N GLY A 352 9.35 -26.87 -19.00
CA GLY A 352 8.76 -28.01 -18.30
C GLY A 352 8.26 -27.72 -16.88
N THR A 353 8.03 -26.46 -16.53
CA THR A 353 7.47 -26.06 -15.25
C THR A 353 6.09 -25.38 -15.40
N CYS A 354 5.34 -25.34 -14.30
CA CYS A 354 4.06 -24.62 -14.25
C CYS A 354 4.19 -23.16 -14.69
N PHE A 355 5.33 -22.52 -14.45
CA PHE A 355 5.54 -21.12 -14.79
C PHE A 355 5.54 -20.89 -16.30
N LYS A 356 6.23 -21.74 -17.07
CA LYS A 356 6.18 -21.68 -18.52
C LYS A 356 4.81 -22.08 -19.06
N GLU A 357 4.23 -23.16 -18.52
CA GLU A 357 2.93 -23.68 -18.96
C GLU A 357 1.78 -22.68 -18.79
N TRP A 358 1.82 -21.88 -17.70
CA TRP A 358 0.78 -20.90 -17.41
C TRP A 358 1.16 -19.46 -17.80
N GLY A 359 2.39 -19.25 -18.25
CA GLY A 359 2.89 -17.92 -18.54
C GLY A 359 2.94 -17.04 -17.29
N ILE A 360 3.53 -17.56 -16.20
CA ILE A 360 3.66 -16.83 -14.93
C ILE A 360 5.10 -16.39 -14.73
N ALA A 361 5.34 -15.08 -14.76
CA ALA A 361 6.62 -14.48 -14.47
C ALA A 361 6.62 -13.82 -13.09
N LEU A 362 7.76 -13.85 -12.40
CA LEU A 362 7.90 -13.43 -11.01
C LEU A 362 8.37 -11.99 -10.86
N GLU A 363 9.37 -11.56 -11.65
CA GLU A 363 10.03 -10.28 -11.43
C GLU A 363 9.33 -9.13 -12.15
N SER A 364 9.16 -8.04 -11.43
CA SER A 364 8.52 -6.84 -11.96
C SER A 364 9.53 -5.96 -12.69
N MET A 365 9.10 -5.33 -13.78
CA MET A 365 9.87 -4.35 -14.54
C MET A 365 10.53 -3.30 -13.63
N SER A 366 9.86 -2.87 -12.56
CA SER A 366 10.36 -1.88 -11.63
C SER A 366 11.60 -2.29 -10.83
N LYS A 367 12.03 -3.54 -10.89
CA LYS A 367 13.16 -4.04 -10.09
C LYS A 367 14.49 -4.07 -10.82
N PHE A 368 14.46 -3.96 -12.14
CA PHE A 368 15.67 -3.98 -12.96
C PHE A 368 16.37 -2.63 -13.07
N SER A 369 15.69 -1.54 -12.69
CA SER A 369 16.16 -0.17 -12.85
C SER A 369 16.56 0.52 -11.53
N LYS A 370 16.53 -0.18 -10.39
CA LYS A 370 16.73 0.45 -9.07
C LYS A 370 17.71 -0.31 -8.21
N GLY A 371 18.87 0.23 -8.11
CA GLY A 371 19.85 -0.16 -7.10
C GLY A 371 21.04 0.75 -7.23
N ILE A 372 21.35 1.46 -6.17
CA ILE A 372 22.58 2.23 -6.08
C ILE A 372 23.63 1.29 -5.56
N HIS A 373 24.63 1.04 -6.37
CA HIS A 373 25.74 0.21 -5.95
C HIS A 373 27.08 0.82 -6.38
N PRO A 374 28.06 0.91 -5.48
CA PRO A 374 29.39 1.42 -5.83
C PRO A 374 30.05 0.49 -6.86
N GLY A 375 30.60 1.08 -7.89
CA GLY A 375 31.33 0.38 -8.95
C GLY A 375 30.43 -0.24 -10.04
N ILE A 376 29.11 -0.09 -9.96
CA ILE A 376 28.20 -0.46 -11.04
C ILE A 376 27.64 0.82 -11.65
N ASP A 377 27.98 1.06 -12.92
CA ASP A 377 27.38 2.15 -13.67
C ASP A 377 25.98 1.74 -14.13
N TYR A 378 24.97 2.25 -13.43
CA TYR A 378 23.58 2.12 -13.83
C TYR A 378 23.16 3.20 -14.84
N GLY A 379 24.10 4.13 -15.18
CA GLY A 379 23.86 5.26 -16.09
C GLY A 379 22.83 6.27 -15.62
N PHE A 380 22.64 6.38 -14.32
CA PHE A 380 21.84 7.44 -13.70
C PHE A 380 22.56 7.95 -12.42
N ASP A 381 22.26 9.21 -12.03
CA ASP A 381 22.81 9.78 -10.81
C ASP A 381 22.20 9.03 -9.58
N PRO A 382 23.03 8.56 -8.64
CA PRO A 382 22.56 7.99 -7.37
C PRO A 382 21.61 8.91 -6.59
N LYS A 383 21.78 10.22 -6.66
CA LYS A 383 20.86 11.19 -6.05
C LYS A 383 19.50 11.17 -6.73
N GLU A 384 19.45 11.15 -8.05
CA GLU A 384 18.21 10.97 -8.80
C GLU A 384 17.54 9.64 -8.51
N ALA A 385 18.30 8.55 -8.35
CA ALA A 385 17.74 7.25 -8.05
C ALA A 385 17.15 7.15 -6.65
N MET A 386 17.69 7.84 -5.66
CA MET A 386 17.08 7.96 -4.34
C MET A 386 15.84 8.87 -4.38
N GLN A 387 15.86 9.92 -5.17
CA GLN A 387 14.75 10.83 -5.41
C GLN A 387 13.65 10.16 -6.25
N ASP A 388 13.99 9.33 -7.21
CA ASP A 388 13.06 8.55 -8.05
C ASP A 388 12.31 7.45 -7.29
N ASN A 389 12.71 7.08 -6.11
CA ASN A 389 11.82 6.33 -5.22
C ASN A 389 10.54 7.13 -4.90
N TYR A 390 10.56 8.43 -5.06
CA TYR A 390 9.41 9.33 -4.93
C TYR A 390 8.72 9.57 -6.28
N ASN A 391 9.45 9.53 -7.39
CA ASN A 391 8.91 9.72 -8.75
C ASN A 391 8.71 8.37 -9.47
N ARG A 392 8.08 7.40 -8.82
CA ARG A 392 7.76 6.08 -9.41
C ARG A 392 6.94 6.13 -10.71
N SER A 393 6.40 7.29 -11.06
CA SER A 393 5.52 7.52 -12.21
C SER A 393 6.20 8.05 -13.45
N ARG A 394 7.44 8.49 -13.38
CA ARG A 394 8.11 9.05 -14.56
C ARG A 394 8.98 8.02 -15.25
N GLY A 395 8.53 7.63 -16.43
CA GLY A 395 9.26 7.05 -17.54
C GLY A 395 10.48 6.21 -17.13
N TRP A 396 10.26 4.95 -16.89
CA TRP A 396 11.34 4.00 -16.71
C TRP A 396 12.23 4.05 -17.94
N HIS A 397 13.35 4.75 -17.87
CA HIS A 397 14.43 4.54 -18.80
C HIS A 397 14.97 3.14 -18.55
N ASN A 398 14.36 2.19 -19.21
CA ASN A 398 14.85 0.83 -19.20
C ASN A 398 16.14 0.82 -20.05
N LYS A 399 17.29 0.76 -19.41
CA LYS A 399 18.56 0.55 -20.10
C LYS A 399 18.64 -0.86 -20.73
N TYR A 400 17.73 -1.72 -20.36
CA TYR A 400 17.67 -3.11 -20.83
C TYR A 400 16.74 -3.21 -22.02
N ASN A 401 17.18 -2.70 -23.18
CA ASN A 401 16.41 -2.78 -24.42
C ASN A 401 16.16 -4.19 -24.93
N ASP A 402 16.86 -5.16 -24.35
CA ASP A 402 16.79 -6.56 -24.72
C ASP A 402 15.97 -7.40 -23.76
N ALA A 403 15.15 -6.78 -22.90
CA ALA A 403 14.26 -7.45 -21.99
C ALA A 403 12.79 -7.36 -22.45
N LEU A 404 12.10 -8.50 -22.44
CA LEU A 404 10.68 -8.61 -22.80
C LEU A 404 9.83 -8.74 -21.55
N PHE A 405 8.78 -7.91 -21.47
CA PHE A 405 7.84 -7.87 -20.35
C PHE A 405 6.41 -8.05 -20.85
N ALA A 406 5.61 -8.80 -20.10
CA ALA A 406 4.16 -8.86 -20.28
C ALA A 406 3.48 -8.68 -18.93
N PHE A 407 2.38 -7.92 -18.87
CA PHE A 407 1.68 -7.58 -17.63
C PHE A 407 2.62 -7.04 -16.53
N GLY A 408 3.63 -6.24 -16.93
CA GLY A 408 4.64 -5.67 -16.04
C GLY A 408 5.63 -6.68 -15.44
N LYS A 409 5.71 -7.91 -15.97
CA LYS A 409 6.58 -9.00 -15.51
C LYS A 409 7.60 -9.40 -16.56
N LEU A 410 8.81 -9.80 -16.11
CA LEU A 410 9.89 -10.22 -16.97
C LEU A 410 9.63 -11.63 -17.52
N TYR A 411 9.69 -11.78 -18.84
CA TYR A 411 9.62 -13.07 -19.52
C TYR A 411 10.94 -13.49 -20.14
N TYR A 412 11.73 -12.52 -20.58
CA TYR A 412 13.04 -12.73 -21.19
C TYR A 412 13.94 -11.52 -20.93
N GLY A 413 15.24 -11.76 -20.78
CA GLY A 413 16.25 -10.71 -20.72
C GLY A 413 17.64 -11.22 -21.07
N ASP A 414 18.30 -10.56 -22.04
CA ASP A 414 19.62 -10.96 -22.52
C ASP A 414 20.71 -10.75 -21.49
N ASP A 415 20.73 -9.60 -20.87
CA ASP A 415 21.70 -9.19 -19.85
C ASP A 415 21.00 -8.34 -18.79
N ILE A 416 20.78 -8.93 -17.62
CA ILE A 416 20.02 -8.27 -16.54
C ILE A 416 20.77 -8.32 -15.22
N THR A 417 20.70 -7.21 -14.50
CA THR A 417 21.24 -7.12 -13.14
C THR A 417 20.08 -6.98 -12.14
N VAL A 418 20.06 -7.83 -11.14
CA VAL A 418 18.98 -7.91 -10.15
C VAL A 418 19.57 -7.94 -8.74
N HIS A 419 18.85 -7.33 -7.79
CA HIS A 419 19.22 -7.32 -6.38
C HIS A 419 18.41 -8.38 -5.64
N PHE A 420 19.06 -9.33 -5.02
CA PHE A 420 18.41 -10.49 -4.38
C PHE A 420 18.80 -10.69 -2.92
N THR A 421 17.85 -11.21 -2.15
CA THR A 421 18.11 -12.00 -0.95
C THR A 421 18.24 -13.47 -1.31
N GLU A 422 18.71 -14.29 -0.40
CA GLU A 422 18.79 -15.76 -0.56
C GLU A 422 17.40 -16.37 -0.88
N LEU A 423 16.35 -15.86 -0.24
CA LEU A 423 14.98 -16.32 -0.46
C LEU A 423 14.52 -16.08 -1.90
N GLU A 424 14.81 -14.88 -2.39
CA GLU A 424 14.37 -14.46 -3.72
C GLU A 424 15.21 -15.05 -4.82
N LEU A 425 16.52 -15.26 -4.61
CA LEU A 425 17.36 -15.96 -5.57
C LEU A 425 16.87 -17.40 -5.78
N TRP A 426 16.59 -18.11 -4.69
CA TRP A 426 16.05 -19.47 -4.79
C TRP A 426 14.69 -19.47 -5.49
N THR A 427 13.78 -18.54 -5.11
CA THR A 427 12.47 -18.40 -5.74
C THR A 427 12.59 -18.09 -7.23
N PHE A 428 13.53 -17.21 -7.60
CA PHE A 428 13.84 -16.87 -8.99
C PHE A 428 14.28 -18.11 -9.79
N SER A 429 15.13 -18.95 -9.21
CA SER A 429 15.60 -20.18 -9.84
C SER A 429 14.51 -21.23 -10.09
N ARG A 430 13.37 -21.14 -9.37
CA ARG A 430 12.21 -22.00 -9.62
C ARG A 430 11.44 -21.59 -10.85
N VAL A 431 11.43 -20.29 -11.14
CA VAL A 431 10.64 -19.68 -12.22
C VAL A 431 11.46 -19.49 -13.49
N TYR A 432 12.74 -19.16 -13.35
CA TYR A 432 13.62 -18.83 -14.47
C TYR A 432 14.80 -19.79 -14.58
N GLU A 433 15.35 -19.88 -15.78
CA GLU A 433 16.66 -20.40 -16.10
C GLU A 433 17.48 -19.34 -16.84
N TRP A 434 18.80 -19.49 -16.83
CA TRP A 434 19.76 -18.55 -17.40
C TRP A 434 21.01 -19.28 -17.86
N ASP A 435 21.83 -18.63 -18.68
CA ASP A 435 23.06 -19.24 -19.20
C ASP A 435 24.25 -18.99 -18.25
N SER A 436 24.35 -17.79 -17.67
CA SER A 436 25.40 -17.48 -16.69
C SER A 436 24.87 -16.59 -15.56
N MET A 437 25.54 -16.68 -14.40
CA MET A 437 25.26 -15.87 -13.22
C MET A 437 26.58 -15.40 -12.62
N GLU A 438 26.71 -14.11 -12.37
CA GLU A 438 27.84 -13.49 -11.69
C GLU A 438 27.40 -12.61 -10.55
N VAL A 439 27.90 -12.86 -9.34
CA VAL A 439 27.74 -11.93 -8.21
C VAL A 439 28.70 -10.77 -8.38
N LEU A 440 28.18 -9.56 -8.39
CA LEU A 440 28.95 -8.32 -8.54
C LEU A 440 29.35 -7.74 -7.19
N PHE A 441 28.45 -7.79 -6.22
CA PHE A 441 28.66 -7.26 -4.87
C PHE A 441 27.61 -7.83 -3.89
N GLY A 442 27.92 -7.78 -2.59
CA GLY A 442 26.94 -8.12 -1.57
C GLY A 442 27.45 -8.07 -0.14
N ASP A 443 26.54 -8.32 0.78
CA ASP A 443 26.80 -8.63 2.17
C ASP A 443 26.19 -9.99 2.53
N MET A 444 26.75 -10.70 3.50
CA MET A 444 26.21 -11.98 3.91
C MET A 444 26.39 -12.25 5.41
N THR A 445 25.62 -13.23 5.90
CA THR A 445 25.73 -13.75 7.25
C THR A 445 25.36 -15.23 7.32
N ARG A 446 25.92 -15.92 8.32
CA ARG A 446 25.47 -17.28 8.74
C ARG A 446 24.88 -17.27 10.15
N ASN A 447 24.71 -16.08 10.74
CA ASN A 447 24.16 -15.89 12.09
C ASN A 447 22.64 -15.73 12.06
N PHE A 448 21.91 -16.75 12.43
CA PHE A 448 20.45 -16.75 12.50
C PHE A 448 19.96 -16.81 13.94
N LYS A 449 18.92 -16.06 14.23
CA LYS A 449 18.24 -16.02 15.52
C LYS A 449 16.75 -16.33 15.38
N ILE A 450 16.14 -16.84 16.42
CA ILE A 450 14.68 -16.93 16.51
C ILE A 450 14.09 -15.51 16.49
N PRO A 451 12.85 -15.34 15.99
CA PRO A 451 12.20 -14.03 15.96
C PRO A 451 12.22 -13.33 17.33
N PRO A 452 12.31 -12.00 17.39
CA PRO A 452 12.31 -11.28 18.66
C PRO A 452 10.96 -11.40 19.36
N ASP A 453 11.00 -11.77 20.64
CA ASP A 453 9.81 -12.01 21.48
C ASP A 453 8.83 -10.81 21.46
N TYR A 454 9.36 -9.59 21.41
CA TYR A 454 8.56 -8.37 21.30
C TYR A 454 7.62 -8.37 20.09
N VAL A 455 8.12 -8.72 18.91
CA VAL A 455 7.33 -8.73 17.67
C VAL A 455 6.39 -9.93 17.64
N THR A 456 6.87 -11.07 18.09
CA THR A 456 6.09 -12.31 18.11
C THR A 456 4.90 -12.22 19.07
N LEU A 457 5.08 -11.65 20.26
CA LEU A 457 3.96 -11.40 21.21
C LEU A 457 2.96 -10.39 20.65
N GLN A 458 3.43 -9.34 20.02
CA GLN A 458 2.56 -8.36 19.35
C GLN A 458 1.72 -9.02 18.26
N SER A 459 2.37 -9.85 17.43
CA SER A 459 1.70 -10.61 16.37
C SER A 459 0.61 -11.54 16.92
N ASN A 460 0.93 -12.30 17.97
CA ASN A 460 -0.01 -13.19 18.61
C ASN A 460 -1.21 -12.47 19.21
N LYS A 461 -0.97 -11.42 19.97
CA LYS A 461 -2.04 -10.65 20.60
C LYS A 461 -3.05 -10.15 19.58
N LEU A 462 -2.58 -9.56 18.49
CA LEU A 462 -3.46 -9.07 17.43
C LEU A 462 -4.10 -10.20 16.62
N TYR A 463 -3.45 -11.35 16.50
CA TYR A 463 -4.05 -12.54 15.88
C TYR A 463 -5.23 -13.08 16.68
N GLU A 464 -5.07 -13.21 18.01
CA GLU A 464 -6.15 -13.65 18.91
C GLU A 464 -7.33 -12.67 18.87
N GLN A 465 -7.06 -11.38 18.93
CA GLN A 465 -8.08 -10.34 18.79
C GLN A 465 -8.82 -10.45 17.45
N LYS A 466 -8.09 -10.63 16.34
CA LYS A 466 -8.67 -10.81 15.00
C LYS A 466 -9.58 -12.04 14.95
N ASN A 467 -9.16 -13.17 15.50
CA ASN A 467 -9.93 -14.41 15.48
C ASN A 467 -11.20 -14.30 16.34
N ALA A 468 -11.08 -13.74 17.54
CA ALA A 468 -12.24 -13.48 18.40
C ALA A 468 -13.25 -12.56 17.70
N ALA A 469 -12.78 -11.46 17.13
CA ALA A 469 -13.63 -10.51 16.39
C ALA A 469 -14.28 -11.15 15.15
N LYS A 470 -13.55 -11.99 14.39
CA LYS A 470 -14.08 -12.74 13.23
C LYS A 470 -15.23 -13.66 13.62
N LEU A 471 -15.09 -14.37 14.74
CA LEU A 471 -16.12 -15.28 15.23
C LEU A 471 -17.38 -14.54 15.69
N ILE A 472 -17.22 -13.42 16.39
CA ILE A 472 -18.34 -12.57 16.82
C ILE A 472 -19.04 -11.98 15.59
N SER A 473 -18.31 -11.40 14.64
CA SER A 473 -18.89 -10.83 13.42
C SER A 473 -19.72 -11.84 12.62
N LYS A 474 -19.20 -13.08 12.46
CA LYS A 474 -19.95 -14.15 11.77
C LYS A 474 -21.30 -14.47 12.43
N ARG A 475 -21.40 -14.40 13.77
CA ARG A 475 -22.65 -14.64 14.51
C ARG A 475 -23.58 -13.44 14.43
N TYR A 476 -23.07 -12.24 14.61
CA TYR A 476 -23.86 -11.02 14.50
C TYR A 476 -24.54 -10.87 13.14
N LYS A 477 -23.85 -11.22 12.06
CA LYS A 477 -24.45 -11.25 10.69
C LYS A 477 -25.62 -12.23 10.57
N LYS A 478 -25.66 -13.25 11.43
CA LYS A 478 -26.77 -14.21 11.47
C LYS A 478 -27.86 -13.85 12.50
N GLY A 479 -27.74 -12.69 13.18
CA GLY A 479 -28.64 -12.29 14.25
C GLY A 479 -28.49 -13.14 15.54
N GLU A 480 -27.38 -13.87 15.68
CA GLU A 480 -27.14 -14.74 16.83
C GLU A 480 -26.31 -13.98 17.89
N PRO A 481 -26.74 -13.98 19.18
CA PRO A 481 -25.96 -13.39 20.25
C PRO A 481 -24.67 -14.18 20.48
N TYR A 482 -23.57 -13.47 20.77
CA TYR A 482 -22.33 -14.12 21.13
C TYR A 482 -22.27 -14.44 22.64
N THR A 483 -22.17 -15.70 22.99
CA THR A 483 -22.12 -16.21 24.38
C THR A 483 -20.74 -16.71 24.80
N GLY A 484 -19.71 -16.53 23.94
CA GLY A 484 -18.33 -16.99 24.19
C GLY A 484 -17.50 -16.05 25.05
N GLU A 485 -16.23 -16.42 25.27
CA GLU A 485 -15.28 -15.57 25.97
C GLU A 485 -14.94 -14.31 25.18
N LEU A 486 -14.88 -13.19 25.88
CA LEU A 486 -14.51 -11.87 25.31
C LEU A 486 -13.08 -11.46 25.73
N LYS A 487 -12.24 -12.42 26.09
CA LYS A 487 -10.88 -12.20 26.65
C LYS A 487 -9.97 -11.31 25.80
N HIS A 488 -10.12 -11.37 24.47
CA HIS A 488 -9.27 -10.64 23.54
C HIS A 488 -9.97 -9.39 22.94
N ILE A 489 -11.16 -9.07 23.43
CA ILE A 489 -11.95 -7.92 23.00
C ILE A 489 -11.75 -6.80 24.01
N PRO A 490 -11.48 -5.54 23.59
CA PRO A 490 -11.40 -4.39 24.49
C PRO A 490 -12.64 -4.27 25.38
N ASP A 491 -12.44 -3.88 26.66
CA ASP A 491 -13.51 -3.90 27.66
C ASP A 491 -14.73 -3.08 27.26
N GLY A 492 -14.56 -1.90 26.66
CA GLY A 492 -15.66 -1.08 26.19
C GLY A 492 -16.49 -1.74 25.10
N ILE A 493 -15.84 -2.44 24.16
CA ILE A 493 -16.51 -3.24 23.11
C ILE A 493 -17.18 -4.46 23.76
N ALA A 494 -16.47 -5.15 24.66
CA ALA A 494 -16.98 -6.33 25.34
C ALA A 494 -18.21 -6.02 26.21
N GLU A 495 -18.23 -4.87 26.88
CA GLU A 495 -19.37 -4.39 27.67
C GLU A 495 -20.57 -4.08 26.79
N GLY A 496 -20.37 -3.39 25.66
CA GLY A 496 -21.42 -3.14 24.68
C GLY A 496 -22.03 -4.43 24.11
N LEU A 497 -21.19 -5.43 23.83
CA LEU A 497 -21.65 -6.77 23.41
C LEU A 497 -22.49 -7.46 24.48
N ARG A 498 -22.05 -7.44 25.76
CA ARG A 498 -22.79 -8.04 26.89
C ARG A 498 -24.14 -7.36 27.13
N LYS A 499 -24.19 -6.04 26.99
CA LYS A 499 -25.40 -5.24 27.17
C LYS A 499 -26.33 -5.25 25.96
N GLY A 500 -25.89 -5.74 24.80
CA GLY A 500 -26.62 -5.68 23.54
C GLY A 500 -26.86 -4.26 23.03
N THR A 501 -25.94 -3.34 23.39
CA THR A 501 -26.02 -1.92 22.99
C THR A 501 -25.14 -1.56 21.80
N LEU A 502 -24.37 -2.53 21.28
CA LEU A 502 -23.54 -2.36 20.09
C LEU A 502 -24.34 -2.71 18.82
N GLU A 503 -24.38 -1.76 17.90
CA GLU A 503 -24.95 -2.01 16.59
C GLU A 503 -24.08 -3.00 15.79
N PRO A 504 -24.67 -3.97 15.04
CA PRO A 504 -23.92 -4.93 14.23
C PRO A 504 -22.97 -4.29 13.23
N GLU A 505 -23.39 -3.19 12.61
CA GLU A 505 -22.61 -2.43 11.64
C GLU A 505 -21.38 -1.81 12.28
N PHE A 506 -21.49 -1.25 13.48
CA PHE A 506 -20.37 -0.74 14.25
C PHE A 506 -19.34 -1.84 14.54
N PHE A 507 -19.80 -3.01 14.99
CA PHE A 507 -18.89 -4.11 15.27
C PHE A 507 -18.18 -4.62 14.01
N GLU A 508 -18.89 -4.74 12.90
CA GLU A 508 -18.30 -5.14 11.61
C GLU A 508 -17.25 -4.16 11.15
N GLN A 509 -17.51 -2.86 11.26
CA GLN A 509 -16.53 -1.82 10.92
C GLN A 509 -15.33 -1.84 11.85
N TRP A 510 -15.54 -1.99 13.15
CA TRP A 510 -14.43 -2.14 14.10
C TRP A 510 -13.55 -3.34 13.74
N TYR A 511 -14.15 -4.49 13.45
CA TYR A 511 -13.42 -5.67 13.02
C TYR A 511 -12.63 -5.44 11.71
N THR A 512 -13.26 -4.90 10.69
CA THR A 512 -12.67 -4.78 9.36
C THR A 512 -11.66 -3.64 9.27
N SER A 513 -11.94 -2.48 9.85
CA SER A 513 -11.08 -1.30 9.81
C SER A 513 -9.99 -1.34 10.85
N THR A 514 -10.35 -1.52 12.12
CA THR A 514 -9.41 -1.39 13.23
C THR A 514 -8.64 -2.69 13.43
N VAL A 515 -9.31 -3.79 13.69
CA VAL A 515 -8.65 -5.05 14.08
C VAL A 515 -7.82 -5.63 12.93
N LYS A 516 -8.42 -5.80 11.75
CA LYS A 516 -7.68 -6.27 10.57
C LYS A 516 -6.58 -5.28 10.15
N GLY A 517 -6.86 -3.99 10.22
CA GLY A 517 -5.89 -2.95 9.89
C GLY A 517 -4.68 -2.95 10.81
N MET A 518 -4.89 -3.09 12.12
CA MET A 518 -3.81 -3.20 13.10
C MET A 518 -3.01 -4.49 12.91
N PHE A 519 -3.68 -5.61 12.68
CA PHE A 519 -3.03 -6.89 12.44
C PHE A 519 -2.11 -6.83 11.21
N ASN A 520 -2.58 -6.34 10.08
CA ASN A 520 -1.76 -6.19 8.87
C ASN A 520 -0.69 -5.09 9.03
N GLY A 521 -0.93 -4.11 9.88
CA GLY A 521 -0.02 -3.01 10.15
C GLY A 521 1.29 -3.41 10.84
N ILE A 522 1.37 -4.59 11.49
CA ILE A 522 2.61 -5.05 12.16
C ILE A 522 3.76 -5.11 11.15
N TYR A 523 3.55 -5.72 9.99
CA TYR A 523 4.54 -5.76 8.92
C TYR A 523 5.01 -4.34 8.53
N GLY A 524 4.07 -3.42 8.33
CA GLY A 524 4.37 -2.02 8.00
C GLY A 524 5.19 -1.29 9.08
N THR A 525 5.13 -1.71 10.36
CA THR A 525 5.99 -1.12 11.41
C THR A 525 7.46 -1.52 11.28
N MET A 526 7.73 -2.66 10.66
CA MET A 526 9.08 -3.21 10.51
C MET A 526 9.77 -2.70 9.25
N ALA A 527 9.03 -2.62 8.14
CA ALA A 527 9.56 -2.30 6.81
C ALA A 527 9.65 -0.80 6.48
N GLN A 528 9.63 0.07 7.48
CA GLN A 528 9.73 1.52 7.26
C GLN A 528 11.16 1.95 6.94
N ASP A 529 11.28 2.90 6.03
CA ASP A 529 12.55 3.59 5.80
C ASP A 529 12.85 4.55 6.95
N ILE A 530 14.08 4.48 7.46
CA ILE A 530 14.57 5.35 8.55
C ILE A 530 15.34 6.57 8.05
N TYR A 531 15.67 6.59 6.77
CA TYR A 531 16.45 7.65 6.11
C TYR A 531 15.58 8.46 5.14
N LYS A 532 14.42 8.89 5.63
CA LYS A 532 13.51 9.74 4.83
C LYS A 532 14.01 11.17 4.82
N PRO A 533 14.03 11.86 3.66
CA PRO A 533 14.24 13.29 3.63
C PRO A 533 13.06 14.02 4.27
N ASN A 534 13.32 15.21 4.78
CA ASN A 534 12.29 16.16 5.19
C ASN A 534 11.86 17.00 3.99
N TYR A 535 10.77 17.71 4.16
CA TYR A 535 10.29 18.69 3.20
C TYR A 535 10.26 20.06 3.86
N LYS A 536 10.62 21.09 3.11
CA LYS A 536 10.48 22.49 3.50
C LYS A 536 9.62 23.23 2.49
N CYS A 537 9.02 24.33 2.92
CA CYS A 537 8.26 25.19 2.03
C CYS A 537 9.16 26.29 1.48
N GLU A 538 9.13 26.46 0.17
CA GLU A 538 9.74 27.60 -0.54
C GLU A 538 8.69 28.15 -1.52
N ASP A 539 8.39 29.44 -1.42
CA ASP A 539 7.38 30.12 -2.27
C ASP A 539 6.02 29.40 -2.33
N GLY A 540 5.56 28.89 -1.16
CA GLY A 540 4.27 28.19 -1.05
C GLY A 540 4.28 26.72 -1.52
N GLU A 541 5.39 26.22 -2.05
CA GLU A 541 5.54 24.82 -2.48
C GLU A 541 6.36 24.00 -1.49
N LEU A 542 5.93 22.75 -1.25
CA LEU A 542 6.73 21.78 -0.49
C LEU A 542 7.77 21.12 -1.40
N LEU A 543 9.02 21.42 -1.15
CA LEU A 543 10.18 20.86 -1.81
C LEU A 543 10.94 19.93 -0.87
N VAL A 544 11.64 18.96 -1.44
CA VAL A 544 12.55 18.13 -0.65
C VAL A 544 13.67 19.01 -0.10
N ASP A 545 13.86 18.97 1.21
CA ASP A 545 14.99 19.63 1.84
C ASP A 545 16.26 18.82 1.52
N GLU A 546 17.05 19.32 0.57
CA GLU A 546 18.25 18.64 0.06
C GLU A 546 19.28 18.36 1.16
N ASP A 547 19.39 19.21 2.18
CA ASP A 547 20.30 19.01 3.31
C ASP A 547 19.91 17.79 4.17
N THR A 548 18.66 17.31 4.03
CA THR A 548 18.16 16.15 4.76
C THR A 548 18.26 14.85 3.97
N ILE A 549 18.62 14.89 2.69
CA ILE A 549 18.86 13.69 1.89
C ILE A 549 20.08 12.94 2.47
N THR A 550 19.92 11.63 2.62
CA THR A 550 21.02 10.77 3.08
C THR A 550 21.94 10.43 1.92
N THR A 551 23.20 10.83 2.05
CA THR A 551 24.29 10.56 1.10
C THR A 551 25.37 9.72 1.78
N GLU A 552 26.38 9.29 1.02
CA GLU A 552 27.55 8.61 1.59
C GLU A 552 28.28 9.51 2.62
N GLU A 553 28.39 10.80 2.33
CA GLU A 553 29.11 11.78 3.15
C GLU A 553 28.44 12.03 4.50
N ASN A 554 27.11 12.10 4.54
CA ASN A 554 26.35 12.40 5.75
C ASN A 554 25.73 11.16 6.43
N PHE A 555 25.94 9.96 5.88
CA PHE A 555 25.30 8.73 6.32
C PHE A 555 25.48 8.46 7.81
N GLU A 556 26.71 8.61 8.31
CA GLU A 556 27.05 8.33 9.71
C GLU A 556 26.33 9.31 10.66
N GLU A 557 26.23 10.57 10.29
CA GLU A 557 25.50 11.60 11.03
C GLU A 557 24.00 11.35 11.03
N LYS A 558 23.43 11.00 9.87
CA LYS A 558 21.98 10.72 9.69
C LYS A 558 21.56 9.39 10.31
N THR A 559 22.48 8.47 10.57
CA THR A 559 22.15 7.17 11.16
C THR A 559 21.66 7.34 12.60
N PRO A 560 20.43 6.93 12.93
CA PRO A 560 19.88 7.12 14.25
C PRO A 560 20.60 6.26 15.28
N ARG A 561 20.86 6.80 16.48
CA ARG A 561 21.47 6.05 17.60
C ARG A 561 20.61 4.86 18.07
N SER A 562 19.31 4.93 17.84
CA SER A 562 18.36 3.86 18.12
C SER A 562 17.20 3.89 17.14
N THR A 563 16.72 2.73 16.74
CA THR A 563 15.55 2.56 15.87
C THR A 563 14.60 1.52 16.46
N ARG A 564 13.33 1.54 16.02
CA ARG A 564 12.32 0.49 16.24
C ARG A 564 11.93 -0.19 14.94
N VAL A 565 12.66 0.05 13.88
CA VAL A 565 12.49 -0.53 12.55
C VAL A 565 13.40 -1.72 12.39
N MET A 566 12.91 -2.76 11.76
CA MET A 566 13.61 -4.01 11.45
C MET A 566 13.51 -4.26 9.94
N TYR A 567 14.16 -3.39 9.17
CA TYR A 567 14.01 -3.34 7.71
C TYR A 567 14.37 -4.65 7.03
N THR A 568 15.52 -5.24 7.42
CA THR A 568 16.02 -6.51 6.87
C THR A 568 15.04 -7.67 7.17
N TYR A 569 14.45 -7.66 8.37
CA TYR A 569 13.43 -8.64 8.73
C TYR A 569 12.13 -8.42 7.93
N GLY A 570 11.65 -7.18 7.85
CA GLY A 570 10.47 -6.83 7.06
C GLY A 570 10.60 -7.27 5.60
N MET A 571 11.75 -7.05 4.99
CA MET A 571 12.06 -7.50 3.64
C MET A 571 11.95 -9.02 3.47
N ARG A 572 12.48 -9.80 4.44
CA ARG A 572 12.43 -11.26 4.40
C ARG A 572 11.04 -11.85 4.66
N ILE A 573 10.15 -11.12 5.31
CA ILE A 573 8.75 -11.52 5.44
C ILE A 573 8.11 -11.57 4.05
N VAL A 574 8.34 -10.56 3.22
CA VAL A 574 7.82 -10.53 1.84
C VAL A 574 8.52 -11.54 0.95
N GLY A 575 9.86 -11.66 1.04
CA GLY A 575 10.59 -12.70 0.30
C GLY A 575 10.09 -14.11 0.64
N GLY A 576 9.78 -14.36 1.92
CA GLY A 576 9.15 -15.60 2.36
C GLY A 576 7.75 -15.81 1.80
N SER A 577 6.93 -14.75 1.74
CA SER A 577 5.59 -14.79 1.15
C SER A 577 5.64 -15.14 -0.35
N ARG A 578 6.55 -14.53 -1.10
CA ARG A 578 6.78 -14.83 -2.52
C ARG A 578 7.20 -16.29 -2.73
N MET A 579 8.15 -16.77 -1.91
CA MET A 579 8.59 -18.16 -1.93
C MET A 579 7.45 -19.13 -1.61
N HIS A 580 6.59 -18.81 -0.65
CA HIS A 580 5.41 -19.59 -0.27
C HIS A 580 4.46 -19.80 -1.45
N MET A 581 4.15 -18.71 -2.16
CA MET A 581 3.27 -18.76 -3.34
C MET A 581 3.86 -19.60 -4.46
N VAL A 582 5.15 -19.46 -4.74
CA VAL A 582 5.84 -20.27 -5.77
C VAL A 582 5.84 -21.77 -5.41
N ILE A 583 6.11 -22.11 -4.15
CA ILE A 583 6.02 -23.50 -3.66
C ILE A 583 4.60 -24.05 -3.82
N ALA A 584 3.57 -23.26 -3.46
CA ALA A 584 2.18 -23.69 -3.60
C ALA A 584 1.80 -23.96 -5.05
N MET A 585 2.25 -23.11 -5.99
CA MET A 585 2.01 -23.31 -7.41
C MET A 585 2.65 -24.61 -7.94
N GLU A 586 3.88 -24.91 -7.51
CA GLU A 586 4.54 -26.15 -7.87
C GLU A 586 3.83 -27.37 -7.28
N LEU A 587 3.35 -27.30 -6.04
CA LEU A 587 2.58 -28.40 -5.41
C LEU A 587 1.29 -28.69 -6.20
N ILE A 588 0.55 -27.65 -6.58
CA ILE A 588 -0.65 -27.77 -7.42
C ILE A 588 -0.31 -28.40 -8.77
N TYR A 589 0.71 -27.90 -9.44
CA TYR A 589 1.12 -28.43 -10.75
C TYR A 589 1.56 -29.90 -10.68
N ASN A 590 2.35 -30.24 -9.66
CA ASN A 590 2.85 -31.62 -9.49
C ASN A 590 1.71 -32.60 -9.16
N HIS A 591 0.65 -32.14 -8.52
CA HIS A 591 -0.50 -32.99 -8.18
C HIS A 591 -1.50 -33.12 -9.33
N PHE A 592 -1.84 -32.02 -10.00
CA PHE A 592 -2.93 -31.97 -10.97
C PHE A 592 -2.49 -31.91 -12.43
N GLY A 593 -1.25 -31.48 -12.73
CA GLY A 593 -0.82 -31.19 -14.08
C GLY A 593 -1.72 -30.17 -14.78
N SER A 594 -2.21 -30.51 -15.96
CA SER A 594 -3.06 -29.65 -16.79
C SER A 594 -4.53 -29.55 -16.30
N ARG A 595 -4.97 -30.39 -15.35
CA ARG A 595 -6.34 -30.36 -14.81
C ARG A 595 -6.63 -29.11 -13.98
N VAL A 596 -5.60 -28.43 -13.49
CA VAL A 596 -5.71 -27.16 -12.77
C VAL A 596 -4.83 -26.13 -13.45
N ARG A 597 -5.37 -24.93 -13.67
CA ARG A 597 -4.70 -23.82 -14.35
C ARG A 597 -4.74 -22.59 -13.45
N ILE A 598 -3.60 -22.09 -13.02
CA ILE A 598 -3.55 -20.85 -12.24
C ILE A 598 -3.72 -19.66 -13.17
N LEU A 599 -4.60 -18.74 -12.82
CA LEU A 599 -5.02 -17.61 -13.66
C LEU A 599 -4.39 -16.30 -13.22
N GLY A 600 -4.29 -16.09 -11.91
CA GLY A 600 -3.74 -14.87 -11.33
C GLY A 600 -3.69 -14.94 -9.82
N GLY A 601 -3.04 -13.97 -9.21
CA GLY A 601 -2.90 -13.89 -7.76
C GLY A 601 -2.53 -12.52 -7.24
N ASP A 602 -2.77 -12.32 -5.96
CA ASP A 602 -2.44 -11.08 -5.27
C ASP A 602 -1.91 -11.37 -3.86
N THR A 603 -0.61 -11.28 -3.72
CA THR A 603 0.16 -11.38 -2.48
C THR A 603 0.02 -12.73 -1.77
N ASP A 604 -1.16 -13.07 -1.30
CA ASP A 604 -1.52 -14.25 -0.50
C ASP A 604 -2.68 -15.07 -1.11
N SER A 605 -3.15 -14.69 -2.29
CA SER A 605 -4.24 -15.38 -2.97
C SER A 605 -3.87 -15.86 -4.37
N MET A 606 -4.51 -16.94 -4.83
CA MET A 606 -4.47 -17.42 -6.20
C MET A 606 -5.85 -17.87 -6.68
N LYS A 607 -6.10 -17.64 -7.97
CA LYS A 607 -7.29 -18.07 -8.69
C LYS A 607 -6.92 -19.21 -9.61
N MET A 608 -7.70 -20.29 -9.59
CA MET A 608 -7.42 -21.51 -10.34
C MET A 608 -8.66 -21.95 -11.09
N SER A 609 -8.56 -22.15 -12.40
CA SER A 609 -9.57 -22.87 -13.17
C SER A 609 -9.33 -24.37 -13.07
N CYS A 610 -10.33 -25.11 -12.67
CA CYS A 610 -10.26 -26.54 -12.39
C CYS A 610 -11.14 -27.32 -13.36
N ASP A 611 -10.71 -28.53 -13.75
CA ASP A 611 -11.57 -29.46 -14.44
C ASP A 611 -12.70 -29.94 -13.50
N GLU A 612 -13.81 -30.43 -14.05
CA GLU A 612 -15.03 -30.74 -13.26
C GLU A 612 -14.83 -31.85 -12.23
N ASP A 613 -13.84 -32.71 -12.41
CA ASP A 613 -13.50 -33.82 -11.54
C ASP A 613 -12.59 -33.45 -10.36
N VAL A 614 -12.08 -32.20 -10.33
CA VAL A 614 -11.21 -31.71 -9.25
C VAL A 614 -12.07 -31.19 -8.10
N THR A 615 -11.87 -31.73 -6.91
CA THR A 615 -12.62 -31.35 -5.70
C THR A 615 -11.84 -30.39 -4.80
N ASP A 616 -12.57 -29.68 -3.93
CA ASP A 616 -11.98 -28.78 -2.93
C ASP A 616 -11.02 -29.57 -1.99
N GLU A 617 -11.43 -30.77 -1.58
CA GLU A 617 -10.63 -31.62 -0.68
C GLU A 617 -9.32 -32.09 -1.35
N GLU A 618 -9.30 -32.29 -2.66
CA GLU A 618 -8.09 -32.63 -3.41
C GLU A 618 -7.14 -31.43 -3.49
N ILE A 619 -7.67 -30.22 -3.67
CA ILE A 619 -6.88 -28.97 -3.66
C ILE A 619 -6.27 -28.74 -2.27
N GLU A 620 -7.07 -28.88 -1.19
CA GLU A 620 -6.58 -28.78 0.17
C GLU A 620 -5.47 -29.79 0.47
N ARG A 621 -5.65 -31.04 0.02
CA ARG A 621 -4.64 -32.11 0.17
C ARG A 621 -3.35 -31.79 -0.61
N ALA A 622 -3.45 -31.26 -1.82
CA ALA A 622 -2.28 -30.87 -2.60
C ALA A 622 -1.46 -29.76 -1.92
N LEU A 623 -2.12 -28.86 -1.18
CA LEU A 623 -1.52 -27.76 -0.45
C LEU A 623 -1.15 -28.07 1.02
N GLU A 624 -1.55 -29.24 1.53
CA GLU A 624 -1.26 -29.67 2.90
C GLU A 624 0.24 -29.65 3.26
N PRO A 625 1.18 -30.07 2.39
CA PRO A 625 2.60 -30.07 2.73
C PRO A 625 3.14 -28.71 3.16
N ILE A 626 2.70 -27.62 2.54
CA ILE A 626 3.15 -26.26 2.89
C ILE A 626 2.46 -25.75 4.16
N ALA A 627 1.23 -26.17 4.44
CA ALA A 627 0.52 -25.88 5.69
C ALA A 627 1.21 -26.54 6.88
N ILE A 628 1.60 -27.81 6.73
CA ILE A 628 2.38 -28.56 7.74
C ILE A 628 3.72 -27.87 7.98
N ALA A 629 4.47 -27.56 6.92
CA ALA A 629 5.78 -26.90 7.01
C ALA A 629 5.70 -25.55 7.75
N SER A 630 4.65 -24.77 7.47
CA SER A 630 4.40 -23.50 8.15
C SER A 630 4.07 -23.66 9.63
N THR A 631 3.23 -24.63 9.95
CA THR A 631 2.84 -24.93 11.35
C THR A 631 4.03 -25.41 12.17
N GLU A 632 4.84 -26.32 11.62
CA GLU A 632 6.06 -26.82 12.29
C GLU A 632 7.09 -25.70 12.50
N ALA A 633 7.26 -24.81 11.52
CA ALA A 633 8.16 -23.68 11.61
C ALA A 633 7.73 -22.72 12.74
N ILE A 634 6.45 -22.39 12.84
CA ILE A 634 5.89 -21.57 13.92
C ILE A 634 6.08 -22.25 15.28
N ASN A 635 5.74 -23.52 15.39
CA ASN A 635 5.87 -24.28 16.62
C ASN A 635 7.33 -24.27 17.13
N ARG A 636 8.29 -24.44 16.21
CA ARG A 636 9.71 -24.42 16.53
C ARG A 636 10.20 -23.04 16.97
N CYS A 637 9.81 -21.98 16.29
CA CYS A 637 10.22 -20.63 16.62
C CYS A 637 9.60 -20.14 17.93
N MET A 638 8.37 -20.52 18.20
CA MET A 638 7.60 -20.06 19.35
C MET A 638 7.69 -20.93 20.60
N TYR A 639 8.37 -22.07 20.53
CA TYR A 639 8.42 -23.03 21.64
C TYR A 639 8.79 -22.38 22.99
N ARG A 640 9.86 -21.57 23.00
CA ARG A 640 10.30 -20.86 24.22
C ARG A 640 9.27 -19.84 24.69
N LEU A 641 8.68 -19.10 23.77
CA LEU A 641 7.75 -18.03 24.07
C LEU A 641 6.46 -18.56 24.69
N ARG A 642 5.95 -19.68 24.17
CA ARG A 642 4.76 -20.34 24.71
C ARG A 642 4.95 -20.80 26.16
N ASN A 643 6.16 -21.22 26.53
CA ASN A 643 6.47 -21.61 27.90
C ASN A 643 6.55 -20.43 28.86
N GLN A 644 6.97 -19.26 28.37
CA GLN A 644 7.09 -18.03 29.18
C GLN A 644 5.81 -17.21 29.24
N PHE A 645 5.00 -17.23 28.18
CA PHE A 645 3.78 -16.45 28.01
C PHE A 645 2.64 -17.32 27.45
N PRO A 646 2.18 -18.35 28.17
CA PRO A 646 1.20 -19.29 27.64
C PRO A 646 -0.11 -18.62 27.22
N ASP A 647 -0.52 -17.58 27.91
CA ASP A 647 -1.77 -16.86 27.64
C ASP A 647 -1.70 -15.94 26.41
N LEU A 648 -0.50 -15.53 26.00
CA LEU A 648 -0.28 -14.61 24.87
C LEU A 648 0.24 -15.31 23.62
N ALA A 649 0.53 -16.60 23.69
CA ALA A 649 1.20 -17.34 22.62
C ALA A 649 0.46 -18.60 22.17
N SER A 650 -0.82 -18.74 22.52
CA SER A 650 -1.56 -19.99 22.33
C SER A 650 -2.15 -20.22 20.93
N GLY A 651 -2.34 -19.18 20.12
CA GLY A 651 -3.38 -19.14 19.10
C GLY A 651 -2.97 -19.28 17.62
N LEU A 652 -1.75 -19.63 17.25
CA LEU A 652 -1.31 -19.63 15.84
C LEU A 652 -1.51 -20.97 15.08
N GLY A 653 -2.56 -21.72 15.42
CA GLY A 653 -2.94 -22.91 14.65
C GLY A 653 -3.52 -22.56 13.28
N GLY A 654 -3.06 -23.23 12.21
CA GLY A 654 -3.56 -23.07 10.85
C GLY A 654 -3.06 -21.84 10.10
N VAL A 655 -2.14 -21.05 10.66
CA VAL A 655 -1.49 -19.91 9.98
C VAL A 655 -0.55 -20.43 8.90
N GLY A 656 -0.61 -19.85 7.70
CA GLY A 656 0.20 -20.27 6.56
C GLY A 656 -0.37 -21.44 5.74
N GLY A 657 -1.53 -21.97 6.11
CA GLY A 657 -2.32 -22.88 5.29
C GLY A 657 -3.20 -22.10 4.31
N PHE A 658 -3.64 -22.75 3.25
CA PHE A 658 -4.60 -22.19 2.31
C PHE A 658 -6.03 -22.48 2.75
N GLU A 659 -6.90 -21.48 2.58
CA GLU A 659 -8.35 -21.59 2.77
C GLU A 659 -9.00 -21.35 1.39
N ILE A 660 -9.94 -22.20 0.99
CA ILE A 660 -10.74 -21.99 -0.21
C ILE A 660 -11.86 -21.01 0.13
N GLU A 661 -11.80 -19.79 -0.40
CA GLU A 661 -12.74 -18.72 -0.08
C GLU A 661 -14.15 -18.96 -0.61
N ASN A 662 -14.25 -19.63 -1.75
CA ASN A 662 -15.52 -19.93 -2.45
C ASN A 662 -15.82 -21.43 -2.50
N ALA A 663 -15.47 -22.17 -1.45
CA ALA A 663 -15.73 -23.61 -1.32
C ALA A 663 -17.19 -23.95 -1.58
N GLY A 664 -17.44 -24.92 -2.48
CA GLY A 664 -18.76 -25.33 -2.91
C GLY A 664 -19.55 -24.30 -3.73
N ARG A 665 -18.95 -23.14 -4.05
CA ARG A 665 -19.53 -22.07 -4.88
C ARG A 665 -18.48 -21.50 -5.83
N HIS A 666 -17.89 -22.36 -6.65
CA HIS A 666 -16.87 -21.94 -7.61
C HIS A 666 -17.42 -20.88 -8.58
N TYR A 667 -16.57 -19.96 -9.00
CA TYR A 667 -16.98 -18.98 -10.00
C TYR A 667 -17.29 -19.69 -11.33
N LYS A 668 -18.49 -19.47 -11.82
CA LYS A 668 -18.93 -20.02 -13.13
C LYS A 668 -18.25 -19.34 -14.30
N LEU A 669 -17.92 -18.06 -14.13
CA LEU A 669 -17.15 -17.27 -15.07
C LEU A 669 -16.12 -16.44 -14.34
N HIS A 670 -14.92 -16.37 -14.90
CA HIS A 670 -13.84 -15.53 -14.42
C HIS A 670 -13.07 -14.94 -15.59
N TYR A 671 -12.73 -13.67 -15.45
CA TYR A 671 -11.98 -12.92 -16.44
C TYR A 671 -10.87 -12.13 -15.75
N GLU A 672 -9.63 -12.52 -16.00
CA GLU A 672 -8.46 -11.83 -15.49
C GLU A 672 -7.97 -10.86 -16.55
N CYS A 673 -7.96 -9.55 -16.21
CA CYS A 673 -7.60 -8.51 -17.18
C CYS A 673 -6.13 -8.11 -17.04
N TRP A 674 -5.73 -7.83 -15.82
CA TRP A 674 -4.40 -7.35 -15.43
C TRP A 674 -4.14 -7.66 -13.96
N ASN A 675 -2.90 -7.44 -13.52
CA ASN A 675 -2.59 -7.59 -12.09
C ASN A 675 -3.59 -6.81 -11.23
N LYS A 676 -4.30 -7.51 -10.35
CA LYS A 676 -5.36 -6.94 -9.48
C LYS A 676 -6.58 -6.35 -10.22
N THR A 677 -6.80 -6.73 -11.48
CA THR A 677 -8.00 -6.31 -12.22
C THR A 677 -8.68 -7.52 -12.81
N ARG A 678 -9.83 -7.89 -12.25
CA ARG A 678 -10.55 -9.11 -12.58
C ARG A 678 -12.04 -9.02 -12.28
N VAL A 679 -12.80 -9.84 -12.98
CA VAL A 679 -14.23 -10.03 -12.78
C VAL A 679 -14.50 -11.51 -12.57
N SER A 680 -15.27 -11.85 -11.54
CA SER A 680 -15.70 -13.21 -11.24
C SER A 680 -17.21 -13.23 -11.04
N PHE A 681 -17.89 -14.25 -11.55
CA PHE A 681 -19.33 -14.44 -11.41
C PHE A 681 -19.62 -15.84 -10.85
N ASP A 682 -20.30 -15.94 -9.71
CA ASP A 682 -20.61 -17.20 -9.02
C ASP A 682 -21.95 -17.85 -9.47
N GLY A 683 -22.70 -17.15 -10.32
CA GLY A 683 -24.04 -17.52 -10.77
C GLY A 683 -25.16 -16.68 -10.17
N GLU A 684 -24.86 -15.89 -9.15
CA GLU A 684 -25.79 -14.96 -8.49
C GLU A 684 -25.17 -13.55 -8.40
N HIS A 685 -23.88 -13.45 -8.07
CA HIS A 685 -23.20 -12.19 -7.77
C HIS A 685 -21.95 -12.02 -8.63
N THR A 686 -21.71 -10.78 -9.04
CA THR A 686 -20.49 -10.39 -9.71
C THR A 686 -19.48 -9.81 -8.71
N HIS A 687 -18.32 -10.41 -8.64
CA HIS A 687 -17.20 -9.98 -7.79
C HIS A 687 -16.17 -9.25 -8.64
N ILE A 688 -15.89 -8.00 -8.31
CA ILE A 688 -15.06 -7.11 -9.11
C ILE A 688 -13.87 -6.63 -8.29
N THR A 689 -12.69 -6.76 -8.86
CA THR A 689 -11.46 -6.14 -8.36
C THR A 689 -10.89 -5.28 -9.48
N ALA A 690 -10.70 -4.00 -9.22
CA ALA A 690 -10.10 -3.06 -10.18
C ALA A 690 -9.11 -2.15 -9.43
N ALA A 691 -7.87 -2.63 -9.29
CA ALA A 691 -6.83 -1.82 -8.69
C ALA A 691 -6.43 -0.68 -9.63
N GLY A 692 -6.27 0.50 -9.05
CA GLY A 692 -5.87 1.68 -9.80
C GLY A 692 -7.02 2.52 -10.34
N LEU A 693 -8.27 2.03 -10.26
CA LEU A 693 -9.47 2.82 -10.58
C LEU A 693 -10.18 3.28 -9.32
N PRO A 694 -10.69 4.50 -9.27
CA PRO A 694 -11.69 4.87 -8.29
C PRO A 694 -12.84 3.88 -8.34
N ARG A 695 -13.18 3.29 -7.19
CA ARG A 695 -14.15 2.19 -7.10
C ARG A 695 -15.47 2.43 -7.86
N PRO A 696 -16.11 3.62 -7.78
CA PRO A 696 -17.37 3.85 -8.50
C PRO A 696 -17.24 3.73 -10.03
N ILE A 697 -16.14 4.26 -10.59
CA ILE A 697 -15.87 4.21 -12.03
C ILE A 697 -15.54 2.79 -12.47
N GLY A 698 -14.67 2.12 -11.71
CA GLY A 698 -14.30 0.74 -11.99
C GLY A 698 -15.51 -0.20 -11.96
N LEU A 699 -16.36 -0.09 -10.94
CA LEU A 699 -17.56 -0.90 -10.81
C LEU A 699 -18.53 -0.67 -11.99
N TYR A 700 -18.89 0.57 -12.27
CA TYR A 700 -19.82 0.92 -13.36
C TYR A 700 -19.36 0.33 -14.70
N THR A 701 -18.10 0.40 -14.99
CA THR A 701 -17.60 0.01 -16.30
C THR A 701 -17.47 -1.51 -16.42
N ILE A 702 -17.12 -2.18 -15.34
CA ILE A 702 -17.02 -3.64 -15.34
C ILE A 702 -18.41 -4.27 -15.28
N GLU A 703 -19.35 -3.70 -14.56
CA GLU A 703 -20.76 -4.12 -14.58
C GLU A 703 -21.31 -4.05 -16.01
N ARG A 704 -21.09 -2.95 -16.71
CA ARG A 704 -21.49 -2.80 -18.11
C ARG A 704 -20.79 -3.83 -19.03
N LEU A 705 -19.51 -4.08 -18.80
CA LEU A 705 -18.77 -5.11 -19.53
C LEU A 705 -19.42 -6.49 -19.34
N MET A 706 -19.77 -6.83 -18.11
CA MET A 706 -20.38 -8.12 -17.78
C MET A 706 -21.79 -8.23 -18.33
N ASP A 707 -22.58 -7.16 -18.30
CA ASP A 707 -23.92 -7.11 -18.91
C ASP A 707 -23.85 -7.35 -20.42
N ASP A 708 -22.91 -6.71 -21.10
CA ASP A 708 -22.71 -6.86 -22.53
C ASP A 708 -22.23 -8.28 -22.90
N LEU A 709 -21.33 -8.87 -22.10
CA LEU A 709 -20.82 -10.21 -22.33
C LEU A 709 -21.84 -11.32 -22.02
N ILE A 710 -22.52 -11.20 -20.87
CA ILE A 710 -23.44 -12.24 -20.39
C ILE A 710 -24.84 -12.01 -20.95
N GLY A 711 -25.31 -10.77 -20.95
CA GLY A 711 -26.66 -10.41 -21.35
C GLY A 711 -26.89 -10.40 -22.87
N HIS A 712 -25.88 -10.03 -23.66
CA HIS A 712 -26.01 -9.85 -25.10
C HIS A 712 -25.18 -10.84 -25.94
N GLY A 713 -24.35 -11.68 -25.27
CA GLY A 713 -23.55 -12.70 -25.96
C GLY A 713 -22.44 -12.11 -26.87
N TYR A 714 -22.01 -10.90 -26.59
CA TYR A 714 -20.91 -10.27 -27.34
C TYR A 714 -19.58 -11.00 -27.08
N ARG A 715 -18.71 -11.00 -28.08
CA ARG A 715 -17.34 -11.44 -27.89
C ARG A 715 -16.57 -10.43 -26.99
N PRO A 716 -15.56 -10.87 -26.24
CA PRO A 716 -14.75 -9.97 -25.41
C PRO A 716 -14.20 -8.75 -26.17
N THR A 717 -13.76 -8.95 -27.42
CA THR A 717 -13.30 -7.87 -28.30
C THR A 717 -14.40 -6.83 -28.62
N ASP A 718 -15.63 -7.28 -28.84
CA ASP A 718 -16.75 -6.38 -29.18
C ASP A 718 -17.12 -5.54 -27.97
N VAL A 719 -17.08 -6.13 -26.78
CA VAL A 719 -17.42 -5.44 -25.53
C VAL A 719 -16.36 -4.40 -25.18
N ILE A 720 -15.08 -4.75 -25.26
CA ILE A 720 -13.99 -3.81 -25.02
C ILE A 720 -14.07 -2.64 -25.99
N ARG A 721 -14.38 -2.90 -27.27
CA ARG A 721 -14.55 -1.86 -28.29
C ARG A 721 -15.72 -0.92 -28.00
N ASN A 722 -16.80 -1.45 -27.47
CA ASN A 722 -18.03 -0.70 -27.19
C ASN A 722 -18.04 -0.07 -25.78
N ALA A 723 -17.17 -0.49 -24.89
CA ALA A 723 -17.01 0.05 -23.56
C ALA A 723 -16.36 1.44 -23.63
N VAL A 724 -17.16 2.45 -23.89
CA VAL A 724 -16.70 3.83 -24.09
C VAL A 724 -15.93 4.34 -22.90
N GLY A 725 -14.69 4.72 -23.12
CA GLY A 725 -13.82 5.33 -22.11
C GLY A 725 -13.32 4.37 -21.05
N PHE A 726 -13.35 3.07 -21.34
CA PHE A 726 -12.89 2.06 -20.40
C PHE A 726 -11.96 1.07 -21.07
N ASP A 727 -10.80 0.97 -20.48
CA ASP A 727 -9.95 -0.17 -20.66
C ASP A 727 -9.79 -0.90 -19.33
N ILE A 728 -10.10 -2.17 -19.33
CA ILE A 728 -9.83 -3.07 -18.21
C ILE A 728 -8.33 -3.13 -17.89
N TYR A 729 -7.53 -2.71 -18.83
CA TYR A 729 -6.10 -2.59 -18.79
C TYR A 729 -5.64 -1.33 -18.06
N VAL A 730 -6.16 -1.07 -16.90
CA VAL A 730 -5.66 0.04 -16.11
C VAL A 730 -4.31 -0.33 -15.54
N SER A 731 -3.29 0.26 -16.09
CA SER A 731 -1.97 0.16 -15.49
C SER A 731 -1.96 0.85 -14.13
N ASN A 732 -1.06 0.42 -13.24
CA ASN A 732 -0.78 1.14 -12.01
C ASN A 732 -0.42 2.62 -12.26
N ASP A 733 -0.06 2.98 -13.48
CA ASP A 733 0.29 4.34 -13.89
C ASP A 733 -0.89 5.30 -13.85
N ILE A 734 -2.13 4.83 -14.12
CA ILE A 734 -3.32 5.68 -14.04
C ILE A 734 -3.67 6.00 -12.60
N SER A 735 -3.67 5.00 -11.71
CA SER A 735 -3.91 5.24 -10.29
C SER A 735 -2.84 6.14 -9.70
N HIS A 736 -1.61 5.97 -10.16
CA HIS A 736 -0.49 6.77 -9.73
C HIS A 736 -0.62 8.22 -10.17
N THR A 737 -1.04 8.45 -11.39
CA THR A 737 -1.27 9.80 -11.92
C THR A 737 -2.47 10.49 -11.26
N LEU A 738 -3.53 9.74 -10.93
CA LEU A 738 -4.68 10.26 -10.19
C LEU A 738 -4.37 10.58 -8.73
N SER A 739 -3.45 9.83 -8.10
CA SER A 739 -3.08 10.01 -6.69
C SER A 739 -1.91 10.97 -6.47
N HIS A 740 -1.16 11.33 -7.50
CA HIS A 740 0.08 12.10 -7.41
C HIS A 740 0.00 13.43 -8.16
N HIS A 741 -1.16 14.11 -8.09
CA HIS A 741 -1.19 15.51 -8.46
C HIS A 741 -0.20 16.25 -7.57
N LYS A 742 0.85 16.80 -8.19
CA LYS A 742 1.62 17.84 -7.52
C LYS A 742 0.68 19.00 -7.21
N PRO A 743 0.66 19.53 -5.98
CA PRO A 743 0.13 20.85 -5.75
C PRO A 743 0.86 21.75 -6.75
N LEU A 744 0.10 22.44 -7.59
CA LEU A 744 0.67 23.51 -8.38
C LEU A 744 1.07 24.62 -7.40
N ALA A 745 2.12 25.37 -7.71
CA ALA A 745 2.39 26.63 -7.03
C ALA A 745 1.09 27.43 -6.89
N SER A 746 0.95 28.12 -5.78
CA SER A 746 -0.25 28.91 -5.50
C SER A 746 -0.35 30.06 -6.50
N ASP A 747 -1.02 29.84 -7.63
CA ASP A 747 -1.36 30.92 -8.52
C ASP A 747 -2.35 31.87 -7.84
N ILE A 748 -2.10 33.15 -7.93
CA ILE A 748 -3.07 34.14 -7.50
C ILE A 748 -4.07 34.37 -8.62
N PHE A 749 -5.35 34.09 -8.34
CA PHE A 749 -6.43 34.57 -9.16
C PHE A 749 -6.80 35.99 -8.72
N ASP A 750 -6.78 36.93 -9.65
CA ASP A 750 -7.15 38.34 -9.43
C ASP A 750 -8.05 38.79 -10.60
N GLY A 751 -9.35 38.79 -10.38
CA GLY A 751 -10.31 39.07 -11.45
C GLY A 751 -11.77 39.15 -10.97
N THR A 752 -12.65 39.53 -11.91
CA THR A 752 -14.09 39.55 -11.66
C THR A 752 -14.72 38.24 -12.04
N VAL A 753 -15.44 37.63 -11.10
CA VAL A 753 -16.18 36.38 -11.26
C VAL A 753 -17.66 36.65 -11.06
N THR A 754 -18.51 36.12 -11.92
CA THR A 754 -19.97 36.17 -11.76
C THR A 754 -20.44 34.84 -11.19
N ASP A 755 -21.11 34.87 -10.04
CA ASP A 755 -21.61 33.65 -9.41
C ASP A 755 -22.88 33.11 -10.13
N TYR A 756 -23.35 31.94 -9.70
CA TYR A 756 -24.53 31.29 -10.28
C TYR A 756 -25.84 32.06 -10.04
N LYS A 757 -25.84 33.04 -9.11
CA LYS A 757 -26.94 33.94 -8.84
C LYS A 757 -26.87 35.22 -9.70
N GLY A 758 -25.85 35.38 -10.54
CA GLY A 758 -25.63 36.53 -11.40
C GLY A 758 -24.94 37.72 -10.71
N VAL A 759 -24.39 37.54 -9.53
CA VAL A 759 -23.67 38.59 -8.80
C VAL A 759 -22.21 38.59 -9.23
N SER A 760 -21.74 39.71 -9.76
CA SER A 760 -20.33 39.88 -10.15
C SER A 760 -19.54 40.48 -8.98
N THR A 761 -18.47 39.76 -8.61
CA THR A 761 -17.58 40.13 -7.48
C THR A 761 -16.13 40.08 -7.94
N HIS A 762 -15.34 41.06 -7.52
CA HIS A 762 -13.91 41.01 -7.69
C HIS A 762 -13.32 40.04 -6.66
N VAL A 763 -12.67 38.98 -7.14
CA VAL A 763 -12.10 37.91 -6.31
C VAL A 763 -10.58 37.93 -6.45
N LYS A 764 -9.89 37.92 -5.33
CA LYS A 764 -8.46 37.70 -5.24
C LYS A 764 -8.23 36.53 -4.31
N ALA A 765 -7.76 35.41 -4.84
CA ALA A 765 -7.58 34.20 -4.07
C ALA A 765 -6.43 33.36 -4.61
N HIS A 766 -5.76 32.63 -3.73
CA HIS A 766 -4.84 31.57 -4.09
C HIS A 766 -5.63 30.32 -4.46
N GLN A 767 -5.15 29.56 -5.44
CA GLN A 767 -5.82 28.31 -5.81
C GLN A 767 -5.49 27.17 -4.85
N SER A 768 -6.46 26.31 -4.61
CA SER A 768 -6.21 24.94 -4.14
C SER A 768 -5.64 24.10 -5.27
N PRO A 769 -4.89 23.01 -4.99
CA PRO A 769 -4.47 22.07 -6.03
C PRO A 769 -5.69 21.68 -6.84
N ALA A 770 -5.67 21.96 -8.14
CA ALA A 770 -6.76 21.57 -9.00
C ALA A 770 -6.88 20.05 -8.93
N LEU A 771 -7.94 19.55 -8.33
CA LEU A 771 -8.42 18.25 -8.68
C LEU A 771 -8.90 18.42 -10.12
N PHE A 772 -8.11 17.94 -11.07
CA PHE A 772 -8.67 17.64 -12.38
C PHE A 772 -10.01 16.98 -12.15
N PRO A 773 -11.05 17.32 -12.89
CA PRO A 773 -12.25 16.50 -12.85
C PRO A 773 -11.76 15.10 -13.22
N ALA A 774 -11.50 14.34 -12.17
CA ALA A 774 -10.83 13.04 -12.25
C ALA A 774 -11.50 12.13 -13.28
N GLY A 775 -12.81 12.33 -13.49
CA GLY A 775 -13.58 11.65 -14.51
C GLY A 775 -13.22 11.98 -15.94
N ARG A 776 -12.88 13.24 -16.28
CA ARG A 776 -12.53 13.58 -17.65
C ARG A 776 -11.13 13.09 -18.01
N TRP A 777 -10.18 13.36 -17.17
CA TRP A 777 -8.80 12.92 -17.38
C TRP A 777 -8.68 11.40 -17.35
N LEU A 778 -9.34 10.73 -16.40
CA LEU A 778 -9.44 9.28 -16.37
C LEU A 778 -10.07 8.76 -17.66
N GLY A 779 -11.15 9.36 -18.14
CA GLY A 779 -11.81 9.00 -19.39
C GLY A 779 -10.90 9.09 -20.61
N GLU A 780 -10.09 10.13 -20.72
CA GLU A 780 -9.13 10.27 -21.83
C GLU A 780 -8.04 9.20 -21.78
N THR A 781 -7.45 9.00 -20.60
CA THR A 781 -6.40 7.98 -20.41
C THR A 781 -6.94 6.56 -20.65
N LEU A 782 -8.15 6.28 -20.19
CA LEU A 782 -8.80 5.00 -20.43
C LEU A 782 -9.15 4.78 -21.90
N LYS A 783 -9.55 5.82 -22.64
CA LYS A 783 -9.76 5.73 -24.07
C LYS A 783 -8.49 5.34 -24.83
N LEU A 784 -7.35 5.95 -24.46
CA LEU A 784 -6.07 5.62 -25.07
C LEU A 784 -5.68 4.16 -24.83
N ALA A 785 -5.73 3.74 -23.57
CA ALA A 785 -5.41 2.37 -23.20
C ALA A 785 -6.38 1.36 -23.87
N ASN A 786 -7.67 1.69 -23.93
CA ASN A 786 -8.68 0.84 -24.58
C ASN A 786 -8.42 0.68 -26.08
N LYS A 787 -8.11 1.76 -26.80
CA LYS A 787 -7.75 1.68 -28.22
C LYS A 787 -6.60 0.69 -28.44
N PHE A 788 -5.54 0.81 -27.65
CA PHE A 788 -4.39 -0.07 -27.72
C PHE A 788 -4.78 -1.54 -27.51
N THR A 789 -5.53 -1.84 -26.45
CA THR A 789 -5.98 -3.20 -26.14
C THR A 789 -6.92 -3.74 -27.21
N VAL A 790 -7.86 -2.93 -27.68
CA VAL A 790 -8.81 -3.32 -28.74
C VAL A 790 -8.09 -3.69 -30.04
N SER A 791 -7.17 -2.86 -30.48
CA SER A 791 -6.40 -3.13 -31.71
C SER A 791 -5.63 -4.44 -31.61
N TYR A 792 -5.05 -4.71 -30.46
CA TYR A 792 -4.36 -5.96 -30.20
C TYR A 792 -5.30 -7.18 -30.23
N LEU A 793 -6.44 -7.10 -29.56
CA LEU A 793 -7.43 -8.19 -29.50
C LEU A 793 -8.16 -8.39 -30.83
N ASP A 794 -8.26 -7.38 -31.69
CA ASP A 794 -8.92 -7.41 -32.99
C ASP A 794 -8.09 -8.05 -34.08
N THR A 795 -6.81 -8.24 -33.86
CA THR A 795 -5.97 -8.95 -34.83
C THR A 795 -6.33 -10.44 -34.87
N GLU A 796 -6.12 -11.06 -35.97
CA GLU A 796 -6.29 -12.50 -36.15
C GLU A 796 -5.46 -13.27 -35.09
N TYR A 797 -4.28 -12.80 -34.82
CA TYR A 797 -3.40 -13.29 -33.75
C TYR A 797 -3.99 -13.14 -32.35
N GLY A 798 -4.64 -12.05 -32.04
CA GLY A 798 -5.24 -11.82 -30.72
C GLY A 798 -6.41 -12.76 -30.42
N ARG A 799 -7.06 -13.29 -31.47
CA ARG A 799 -8.20 -14.20 -31.33
C ARG A 799 -7.81 -15.67 -31.26
N ASP A 800 -6.83 -16.09 -32.06
CA ASP A 800 -6.55 -17.50 -32.33
C ASP A 800 -5.30 -18.02 -31.62
N VAL A 801 -4.35 -17.14 -31.29
CA VAL A 801 -3.19 -17.54 -30.53
C VAL A 801 -3.53 -17.48 -29.05
N ALA A 802 -3.49 -18.65 -28.42
CA ALA A 802 -3.49 -18.70 -26.95
C ALA A 802 -2.43 -17.71 -26.45
N LEU A 803 -2.87 -16.76 -25.69
CA LEU A 803 -2.11 -15.60 -25.19
C LEU A 803 -0.80 -15.88 -24.40
N PRO A 804 -0.19 -17.11 -24.36
CA PRO A 804 0.94 -17.36 -23.50
C PRO A 804 2.18 -16.55 -23.85
N ASN A 805 2.23 -15.96 -25.03
CA ASN A 805 3.47 -15.42 -25.57
C ASN A 805 3.31 -13.98 -26.04
N ARG A 806 2.58 -13.17 -25.29
CA ARG A 806 2.48 -11.73 -25.51
C ARG A 806 3.53 -10.99 -24.71
N TYR A 807 4.38 -10.31 -25.42
CA TYR A 807 5.46 -9.53 -24.84
C TYR A 807 5.32 -8.09 -25.28
N LEU A 808 5.38 -7.17 -24.33
CA LEU A 808 5.49 -5.75 -24.59
C LEU A 808 6.95 -5.34 -24.48
N ARG A 809 7.58 -5.09 -25.62
CA ARG A 809 8.92 -4.52 -25.66
C ARG A 809 8.82 -2.99 -25.61
N ARG A 810 9.49 -2.34 -24.66
CA ARG A 810 9.56 -0.88 -24.62
C ARG A 810 10.53 -0.35 -25.67
N SER A 811 10.08 0.61 -26.47
CA SER A 811 10.92 1.37 -27.38
C SER A 811 11.75 2.41 -26.60
N GLU A 812 12.98 2.66 -27.01
CA GLU A 812 13.86 3.66 -26.45
C GLU A 812 13.31 5.09 -26.61
N LYS A 813 12.46 5.34 -27.61
CA LYS A 813 12.05 6.69 -28.00
C LYS A 813 10.83 7.23 -27.25
N ASN A 814 9.88 6.37 -26.88
CA ASN A 814 8.58 6.84 -26.38
C ASN A 814 8.06 6.05 -25.18
N GLY A 815 8.83 5.12 -24.62
CA GLY A 815 8.46 4.36 -23.42
C GLY A 815 7.34 3.31 -23.62
N LEU A 816 6.67 3.31 -24.76
CA LEU A 816 5.83 2.24 -25.27
C LEU A 816 6.56 1.54 -26.38
N GLY A 817 6.37 0.27 -26.54
CA GLY A 817 7.13 -0.48 -27.50
C GLY A 817 6.27 -1.34 -28.40
N GLU A 818 6.91 -2.34 -28.91
CA GLU A 818 6.31 -3.32 -29.79
C GLU A 818 5.58 -4.36 -28.98
N ILE A 819 4.40 -4.75 -29.40
CA ILE A 819 3.74 -5.96 -28.93
C ILE A 819 4.26 -7.11 -29.77
N LEU A 820 4.94 -8.03 -29.12
CA LEU A 820 5.49 -9.22 -29.75
C LEU A 820 4.62 -10.44 -29.48
N ILE A 821 4.49 -11.28 -30.49
CA ILE A 821 3.89 -12.61 -30.37
C ILE A 821 4.95 -13.62 -30.75
N ASP A 822 5.14 -14.63 -29.91
CA ASP A 822 5.95 -15.80 -30.25
C ASP A 822 5.21 -16.61 -31.31
N THR A 823 5.88 -16.87 -32.39
CA THR A 823 5.41 -17.75 -33.44
C THR A 823 6.36 -18.91 -33.61
N GLU A 824 5.96 -19.92 -34.39
CA GLU A 824 6.85 -21.04 -34.75
C GLU A 824 8.17 -20.58 -35.45
N ASN A 825 8.19 -19.36 -35.97
CA ASN A 825 9.34 -18.73 -36.60
C ASN A 825 10.07 -17.71 -35.72
N GLY A 826 9.78 -17.71 -34.40
CA GLY A 826 10.32 -16.75 -33.43
C GLY A 826 9.39 -15.57 -33.17
N PRO A 827 9.76 -14.64 -32.30
CA PRO A 827 8.93 -13.50 -31.92
C PRO A 827 8.70 -12.57 -33.13
N GLN A 828 7.44 -12.27 -33.41
CA GLN A 828 7.02 -11.33 -34.45
C GLN A 828 6.34 -10.12 -33.84
N VAL A 829 6.60 -8.95 -34.42
CA VAL A 829 5.96 -7.70 -34.01
C VAL A 829 4.53 -7.70 -34.52
N LEU A 830 3.58 -7.74 -33.58
CA LEU A 830 2.16 -7.59 -33.87
C LEU A 830 1.80 -6.11 -34.08
N MET A 831 2.42 -5.23 -33.30
CA MET A 831 2.16 -3.82 -33.31
C MET A 831 3.40 -3.08 -32.82
N SER A 832 3.75 -2.00 -33.50
CA SER A 832 4.87 -1.13 -33.16
C SER A 832 4.36 0.31 -33.11
N CYS A 833 4.69 1.03 -32.06
CA CYS A 833 4.48 2.47 -31.94
C CYS A 833 5.79 3.18 -32.23
N GLU A 834 5.90 3.79 -33.39
CA GLU A 834 6.99 4.70 -33.75
C GLU A 834 6.44 6.14 -33.71
N GLY A 835 6.88 6.96 -32.78
CA GLY A 835 6.46 8.35 -32.68
C GLY A 835 5.97 8.79 -31.31
N ASP A 836 5.29 9.93 -31.24
CA ASP A 836 4.64 10.40 -30.02
C ASP A 836 3.51 9.42 -29.63
N VAL A 837 3.39 9.16 -28.35
CA VAL A 837 2.33 8.29 -27.78
C VAL A 837 0.94 8.71 -28.28
N ASN A 838 0.71 10.01 -28.43
CA ASN A 838 -0.55 10.55 -28.96
C ASN A 838 -0.76 10.25 -30.46
N GLU A 839 0.30 10.21 -31.25
CA GLU A 839 0.22 9.82 -32.67
C GLU A 839 -0.07 8.33 -32.81
N CYS A 840 0.59 7.46 -32.03
CA CYS A 840 0.33 6.03 -32.03
C CYS A 840 -1.13 5.69 -31.72
N TYR A 841 -1.77 6.45 -30.85
CA TYR A 841 -3.18 6.22 -30.50
C TYR A 841 -4.17 6.84 -31.50
N SER A 842 -3.74 7.81 -32.32
CA SER A 842 -4.61 8.40 -33.35
C SER A 842 -4.78 7.50 -34.58
N GLU A 843 -3.86 6.58 -34.83
CA GLU A 843 -3.89 5.62 -35.93
C GLU A 843 -4.61 4.31 -35.59
N ILE A 844 -4.82 4.04 -34.30
CA ILE A 844 -5.54 2.87 -33.79
C ILE A 844 -6.97 3.23 -33.45
#